data_c238504ffb3ce0b5088bc80ab1f4ad59
#
_entry.id   c238504ffb3ce0b5088bc80ab1f4ad59
#
_cell.length_a   1.000
_cell.length_b   1.000
_cell.length_c   1.000
_cell.angle_alpha   90.00
_cell.angle_beta   90.00
_cell.angle_gamma   90.00
#
_symmetry.space_group_name_H-M   'P 1'
#
loop_
_entity.id
_entity.type
_entity.pdbx_description
1 polymer ?
#
loop_
_entity_poly.entity_id
_entity_poly.type
_entity_poly.pdbx_seq_one_letter_code
_entity_poly.pdbx_strand_id
1 'polypeptide(L)'
;MASMTPMMRQYLQLKEKYSDCLLFFRLGDFYEMFFDDAKTASRELELTLTGRDCGLEERAPMCGVPYHSVNTYITKLIDKGYKVAICEQLTDPALSQGLVERDVIRVITPGTVIETQMLNDKENNYIAAVYLKRAGKNPSCSIAYSDVSTGEFCVTSFEGSDISSDLFNELVGISPRELIANSEMFEDELLLKRIKARFYTEQAEQRAFDIKRGTEKLCRHFGVATLQGFGIRNDSPDIAAAGALLGYLEDTQKNALTHITRITKIRRSEFMGIDAATRRNLELTEPLRFDGSKKNTLLYVLDKTETAMGGRLLRKWIERPLQIEEQINERLDAVEAISDAAREREVLAAALSDVYDIERLCSRIAYGTVTPKDCLSLCSTLAALPLIYAAANSFACSKLQSLAARIDPMTEIAELLKSAINDDAGISVKDGNIIKSGYNAEVDELRSLAENGGKWLRDFESAEKTRTGIKTLKVSYNRVFGYYIEVSKLYAGSVPLEYQRKQTLANSERYITPQLKEAEEKILSAKENCIQLEYRLFTEIREKLSDCLSALKLNSAVIAELDAFCSFAKAAVANGYVRPRINTKGRISITDGRHPVVEPGMKDAFVPNSTDMNMQNDRLIILTGPNMAGKSTYMRQVALITLMAHLGSFVPAKAANICITDRIFTRVGASDSLSTGQSTFMVEMSEMANILNNATSRSLLIIDEIGRGTSTFDGLSIAWAVLEYISNPEKCGAKALFATHYHELTELEGRLSGVKNYRISVKEIGDNIIFLRKIVRGGADKSFGIQVAKLAGLPAALIERAKNILSELEASDINNASRRVKAEDKPTQMSMIGETGADADEVCAGVIAELAKMDADRMTPMEALSKLYELSSRVKIAKS
;
A
#
# COMPACT_ATOMS: atom_id res chain seq x y z
N MET A 1 -14.26 -53.02 11.93
CA MET A 1 -13.86 -51.70 11.44
C MET A 1 -13.07 -51.04 12.56
N ALA A 2 -11.79 -50.78 12.35
CA ALA A 2 -10.99 -50.02 13.30
C ALA A 2 -11.62 -48.63 13.44
N SER A 3 -12.04 -48.27 14.65
CA SER A 3 -12.72 -46.99 14.89
C SER A 3 -11.67 -45.91 15.07
N MET A 4 -11.70 -44.93 14.21
CA MET A 4 -10.88 -43.73 14.31
C MET A 4 -10.91 -43.14 15.73
N THR A 5 -9.79 -42.64 16.20
CA THR A 5 -9.70 -42.04 17.56
C THR A 5 -10.65 -40.85 17.72
N PRO A 6 -11.21 -40.61 18.93
CA PRO A 6 -12.15 -39.50 19.16
C PRO A 6 -11.57 -38.13 18.77
N MET A 7 -10.30 -37.89 19.05
CA MET A 7 -9.60 -36.68 18.69
C MET A 7 -9.53 -36.48 17.17
N MET A 8 -9.24 -37.54 16.41
CA MET A 8 -9.13 -37.44 14.96
C MET A 8 -10.49 -37.23 14.30
N ARG A 9 -11.56 -37.76 14.89
CA ARG A 9 -12.95 -37.48 14.48
C ARG A 9 -13.28 -36.00 14.67
N GLN A 10 -12.90 -35.40 15.81
CA GLN A 10 -13.07 -33.98 16.07
C GLN A 10 -12.30 -33.13 15.04
N TYR A 11 -11.05 -33.50 14.72
CA TYR A 11 -10.26 -32.83 13.68
C TYR A 11 -10.97 -32.83 12.32
N LEU A 12 -11.45 -34.00 11.88
CA LEU A 12 -12.10 -34.11 10.57
C LEU A 12 -13.44 -33.37 10.51
N GLN A 13 -14.21 -33.35 11.58
CA GLN A 13 -15.44 -32.55 11.66
C GLN A 13 -15.19 -31.07 11.54
N LEU A 14 -14.12 -30.57 12.15
CA LEU A 14 -13.72 -29.18 12.00
C LEU A 14 -13.16 -28.91 10.59
N LYS A 15 -12.35 -29.82 10.07
CA LYS A 15 -11.80 -29.69 8.71
C LYS A 15 -12.88 -29.68 7.62
N GLU A 16 -13.97 -30.40 7.79
CA GLU A 16 -15.11 -30.36 6.87
C GLU A 16 -15.76 -28.98 6.81
N LYS A 17 -15.86 -28.28 7.97
CA LYS A 17 -16.37 -26.90 8.05
C LYS A 17 -15.41 -25.85 7.47
N TYR A 18 -14.09 -26.10 7.55
CA TYR A 18 -13.02 -25.20 7.12
C TYR A 18 -12.14 -25.86 6.05
N SER A 19 -12.79 -26.42 5.03
CA SER A 19 -12.13 -27.22 3.99
C SER A 19 -11.09 -26.44 3.17
N ASP A 20 -11.28 -25.13 3.01
CA ASP A 20 -10.41 -24.19 2.29
C ASP A 20 -9.25 -23.63 3.12
N CYS A 21 -9.22 -23.96 4.44
CA CYS A 21 -8.20 -23.48 5.37
C CYS A 21 -7.23 -24.58 5.77
N LEU A 22 -5.97 -24.23 6.05
CA LEU A 22 -5.06 -25.11 6.78
C LEU A 22 -5.43 -25.07 8.26
N LEU A 23 -5.84 -26.23 8.83
CA LEU A 23 -6.32 -26.31 10.20
C LEU A 23 -5.16 -26.52 11.19
N PHE A 24 -4.84 -25.49 11.95
CA PHE A 24 -3.85 -25.51 13.03
C PHE A 24 -4.55 -25.97 14.31
N PHE A 25 -4.42 -27.26 14.62
CA PHE A 25 -5.15 -27.91 15.69
C PHE A 25 -4.31 -27.99 16.96
N ARG A 26 -4.73 -27.32 18.05
CA ARG A 26 -3.98 -27.24 19.29
C ARG A 26 -3.93 -28.57 20.03
N LEU A 27 -2.71 -29.04 20.29
CA LEU A 27 -2.44 -30.25 21.09
C LEU A 27 -1.26 -29.97 22.05
N GLY A 28 -1.59 -29.69 23.31
CA GLY A 28 -0.59 -29.26 24.28
C GLY A 28 0.16 -27.99 23.87
N ASP A 29 1.48 -28.07 23.75
CA ASP A 29 2.33 -26.94 23.38
C ASP A 29 2.56 -26.78 21.88
N PHE A 30 1.83 -27.56 21.04
CA PHE A 30 1.97 -27.53 19.59
C PHE A 30 0.63 -27.24 18.92
N TYR A 31 0.71 -26.63 17.73
CA TYR A 31 -0.32 -26.73 16.71
C TYR A 31 0.07 -27.83 15.74
N GLU A 32 -0.73 -28.85 15.64
CA GLU A 32 -0.51 -29.99 14.76
C GLU A 32 -1.48 -29.94 13.58
N MET A 33 -0.99 -30.28 12.41
CA MET A 33 -1.75 -30.41 11.17
C MET A 33 -1.72 -31.87 10.74
N PHE A 34 -2.81 -32.35 10.13
CA PHE A 34 -2.96 -33.74 9.74
C PHE A 34 -3.36 -33.89 8.28
N PHE A 35 -3.17 -35.08 7.72
CA PHE A 35 -3.53 -35.45 6.35
C PHE A 35 -2.95 -34.48 5.30
N ASP A 36 -3.79 -33.94 4.41
CA ASP A 36 -3.35 -33.07 3.32
C ASP A 36 -2.88 -31.70 3.81
N ASP A 37 -3.42 -31.22 4.92
CA ASP A 37 -2.91 -29.99 5.56
C ASP A 37 -1.46 -30.18 6.03
N ALA A 38 -1.14 -31.35 6.59
CA ALA A 38 0.24 -31.66 6.99
C ALA A 38 1.19 -31.74 5.81
N LYS A 39 0.78 -32.34 4.69
CA LYS A 39 1.60 -32.42 3.47
C LYS A 39 1.85 -31.05 2.90
N THR A 40 0.81 -30.21 2.84
CA THR A 40 0.91 -28.83 2.33
C THR A 40 1.79 -27.99 3.25
N ALA A 41 1.52 -27.98 4.55
CA ALA A 41 2.29 -27.20 5.51
C ALA A 41 3.76 -27.66 5.60
N SER A 42 4.02 -28.97 5.56
CA SER A 42 5.38 -29.53 5.53
C SER A 42 6.17 -29.01 4.32
N ARG A 43 5.56 -28.98 3.13
CA ARG A 43 6.19 -28.50 1.90
C ARG A 43 6.43 -26.97 1.95
N GLU A 44 5.40 -26.21 2.36
CA GLU A 44 5.46 -24.76 2.30
C GLU A 44 6.31 -24.12 3.40
N LEU A 45 6.42 -24.79 4.54
CA LEU A 45 7.15 -24.33 5.73
C LEU A 45 8.46 -25.08 5.98
N GLU A 46 8.80 -26.06 5.10
CA GLU A 46 9.99 -26.92 5.24
C GLU A 46 10.02 -27.69 6.57
N LEU A 47 8.85 -28.16 7.03
CA LEU A 47 8.72 -28.92 8.28
C LEU A 47 8.87 -30.42 8.02
N THR A 48 9.40 -31.13 9.01
CA THR A 48 9.46 -32.60 8.98
C THR A 48 8.07 -33.20 8.99
N LEU A 49 7.74 -33.98 7.95
CA LEU A 49 6.51 -34.75 7.92
C LEU A 49 6.70 -36.05 8.72
N THR A 50 5.84 -36.26 9.69
CA THR A 50 5.80 -37.46 10.56
C THR A 50 4.46 -38.18 10.43
N GLY A 51 4.20 -39.19 11.23
CA GLY A 51 2.90 -39.90 11.26
C GLY A 51 2.43 -40.11 12.65
N ARG A 52 1.10 -39.90 12.87
CA ARG A 52 0.41 -40.15 14.14
C ARG A 52 -0.58 -41.31 14.01
N ASP A 53 -0.66 -42.15 15.04
CA ASP A 53 -1.67 -43.19 15.10
C ASP A 53 -3.08 -42.56 15.19
N CYS A 54 -3.93 -42.91 14.26
CA CYS A 54 -5.29 -42.40 14.14
C CYS A 54 -6.36 -43.45 14.36
N GLY A 55 -5.96 -44.70 14.69
CA GLY A 55 -6.85 -45.85 14.83
C GLY A 55 -7.20 -46.55 13.51
N LEU A 56 -6.55 -46.18 12.41
CA LEU A 56 -6.62 -46.84 11.10
C LEU A 56 -5.33 -47.65 10.86
N GLU A 57 -5.32 -48.48 9.83
CA GLU A 57 -4.14 -49.32 9.50
C GLU A 57 -2.93 -48.44 9.13
N GLU A 58 -3.16 -47.28 8.45
CA GLU A 58 -2.12 -46.32 8.13
C GLU A 58 -2.10 -45.17 9.13
N ARG A 59 -0.89 -44.71 9.47
CA ARG A 59 -0.70 -43.53 10.32
C ARG A 59 -1.08 -42.26 9.54
N ALA A 60 -1.84 -41.38 10.17
CA ALA A 60 -2.14 -40.07 9.58
C ALA A 60 -0.84 -39.23 9.41
N PRO A 61 -0.53 -38.72 8.19
CA PRO A 61 0.55 -37.75 8.01
C PRO A 61 0.34 -36.57 8.96
N MET A 62 1.40 -36.15 9.63
CA MET A 62 1.35 -35.08 10.62
C MET A 62 2.61 -34.21 10.54
N CYS A 63 2.44 -32.91 10.71
CA CYS A 63 3.50 -31.99 11.07
C CYS A 63 2.99 -31.01 12.11
N GLY A 64 3.88 -30.35 12.84
CA GLY A 64 3.48 -29.43 13.90
C GLY A 64 4.49 -28.32 14.16
N VAL A 65 4.00 -27.24 14.72
CA VAL A 65 4.79 -26.06 15.11
C VAL A 65 4.54 -25.71 16.57
N PRO A 66 5.55 -25.24 17.32
CA PRO A 66 5.34 -24.80 18.69
C PRO A 66 4.38 -23.58 18.72
N TYR A 67 3.45 -23.57 19.67
CA TYR A 67 2.41 -22.53 19.74
C TYR A 67 2.99 -21.12 19.96
N HIS A 68 4.08 -21.00 20.71
CA HIS A 68 4.71 -19.71 21.01
C HIS A 68 5.40 -19.07 19.79
N SER A 69 5.73 -19.85 18.76
CA SER A 69 6.37 -19.37 17.53
C SER A 69 5.45 -19.45 16.30
N VAL A 70 4.17 -19.79 16.49
CA VAL A 70 3.22 -20.04 15.41
C VAL A 70 3.06 -18.90 14.43
N ASN A 71 3.12 -17.65 14.89
CA ASN A 71 2.94 -16.45 14.07
C ASN A 71 3.95 -16.38 12.91
N THR A 72 5.20 -16.78 13.14
CA THR A 72 6.24 -16.80 12.09
C THR A 72 5.89 -17.79 10.96
N TYR A 73 5.28 -18.91 11.29
CA TYR A 73 4.86 -19.91 10.32
C TYR A 73 3.57 -19.49 9.59
N ILE A 74 2.62 -18.92 10.33
CA ILE A 74 1.38 -18.38 9.75
C ILE A 74 1.72 -17.29 8.74
N THR A 75 2.63 -16.34 9.07
CA THR A 75 3.05 -15.28 8.13
C THR A 75 3.49 -15.87 6.80
N LYS A 76 4.35 -16.89 6.80
CA LYS A 76 4.83 -17.52 5.57
C LYS A 76 3.71 -18.14 4.73
N LEU A 77 2.67 -18.70 5.37
CA LEU A 77 1.53 -19.29 4.68
C LEU A 77 0.61 -18.20 4.11
N ILE A 78 0.34 -17.17 4.89
CA ILE A 78 -0.49 -16.03 4.47
C ILE A 78 0.15 -15.28 3.28
N ASP A 79 1.47 -15.05 3.32
CA ASP A 79 2.20 -14.42 2.20
C ASP A 79 2.12 -15.25 0.91
N LYS A 80 1.93 -16.57 1.03
CA LYS A 80 1.70 -17.47 -0.10
C LYS A 80 0.21 -17.62 -0.48
N GLY A 81 -0.69 -16.89 0.20
CA GLY A 81 -2.12 -16.87 -0.09
C GLY A 81 -2.93 -18.00 0.55
N TYR A 82 -2.37 -18.74 1.51
CA TYR A 82 -3.14 -19.75 2.27
C TYR A 82 -3.96 -19.10 3.37
N LYS A 83 -5.13 -19.67 3.68
CA LYS A 83 -5.92 -19.34 4.86
C LYS A 83 -5.57 -20.31 5.98
N VAL A 84 -5.54 -19.84 7.22
CA VAL A 84 -5.21 -20.63 8.40
C VAL A 84 -6.33 -20.56 9.43
N ALA A 85 -6.93 -21.70 9.76
CA ALA A 85 -7.93 -21.82 10.82
C ALA A 85 -7.23 -22.20 12.13
N ILE A 86 -7.35 -21.36 13.15
CA ILE A 86 -6.76 -21.58 14.48
C ILE A 86 -7.78 -22.28 15.37
N CYS A 87 -7.49 -23.50 15.74
CA CYS A 87 -8.32 -24.32 16.62
C CYS A 87 -7.68 -24.41 18.00
N GLU A 88 -8.39 -23.91 19.03
CA GLU A 88 -7.95 -23.89 20.42
C GLU A 88 -8.75 -24.87 21.30
N GLN A 89 -8.19 -25.19 22.45
CA GLN A 89 -8.84 -25.98 23.52
C GLN A 89 -9.75 -25.03 24.30
N LEU A 90 -11.06 -25.33 24.33
CA LEU A 90 -12.05 -24.55 25.05
C LEU A 90 -12.20 -24.94 26.52
N THR A 91 -11.83 -26.21 26.85
CA THR A 91 -11.87 -26.73 28.19
C THR A 91 -10.47 -27.00 28.71
N ASP A 92 -10.25 -26.73 30.01
CA ASP A 92 -8.94 -26.99 30.64
C ASP A 92 -8.71 -28.53 30.67
N PRO A 93 -7.59 -29.01 30.09
CA PRO A 93 -7.24 -30.43 30.09
C PRO A 93 -7.14 -31.01 31.48
N ALA A 94 -6.79 -30.21 32.50
CA ALA A 94 -6.67 -30.67 33.88
C ALA A 94 -8.03 -30.92 34.56
N LEU A 95 -9.10 -30.25 34.09
CA LEU A 95 -10.45 -30.34 34.66
C LEU A 95 -11.38 -31.26 33.85
N SER A 96 -11.02 -31.64 32.63
CA SER A 96 -11.87 -32.46 31.76
C SER A 96 -11.71 -33.96 32.01
N GLN A 97 -12.79 -34.61 32.46
CA GLN A 97 -12.91 -36.09 32.53
C GLN A 97 -13.26 -36.61 31.12
N GLY A 98 -12.38 -36.49 30.11
CA GLY A 98 -12.70 -37.01 28.78
C GLY A 98 -11.96 -36.29 27.65
N LEU A 99 -12.62 -36.24 26.47
CA LEU A 99 -12.08 -35.54 25.30
C LEU A 99 -12.17 -34.02 25.51
N VAL A 100 -11.03 -33.32 25.43
CA VAL A 100 -10.97 -31.87 25.49
C VAL A 100 -11.72 -31.27 24.28
N GLU A 101 -12.69 -30.41 24.57
CA GLU A 101 -13.44 -29.73 23.52
C GLU A 101 -12.56 -28.70 22.83
N ARG A 102 -12.63 -28.66 21.49
CA ARG A 102 -11.86 -27.75 20.64
C ARG A 102 -12.78 -27.17 19.59
N ASP A 103 -12.59 -25.91 19.30
CA ASP A 103 -13.25 -25.26 18.16
C ASP A 103 -12.31 -24.23 17.50
N VAL A 104 -12.66 -23.85 16.27
CA VAL A 104 -11.95 -22.79 15.55
C VAL A 104 -12.38 -21.45 16.14
N ILE A 105 -11.43 -20.79 16.80
CA ILE A 105 -11.64 -19.47 17.41
C ILE A 105 -11.44 -18.34 16.42
N ARG A 106 -10.73 -18.58 15.32
CA ARG A 106 -10.43 -17.59 14.31
C ARG A 106 -9.90 -18.21 13.02
N VAL A 107 -10.21 -17.55 11.88
CA VAL A 107 -9.60 -17.83 10.58
C VAL A 107 -8.74 -16.63 10.21
N ILE A 108 -7.45 -16.86 9.95
CA ILE A 108 -6.50 -15.85 9.52
C ILE A 108 -6.37 -15.94 8.00
N THR A 109 -6.62 -14.80 7.32
CA THR A 109 -6.50 -14.63 5.87
C THR A 109 -5.59 -13.44 5.56
N PRO A 110 -5.12 -13.24 4.32
CA PRO A 110 -4.24 -12.11 3.98
C PRO A 110 -4.75 -10.74 4.44
N GLY A 111 -6.08 -10.52 4.40
CA GLY A 111 -6.71 -9.25 4.77
C GLY A 111 -7.16 -9.14 6.22
N THR A 112 -7.09 -10.24 7.00
CA THR A 112 -7.63 -10.27 8.37
C THR A 112 -6.57 -10.44 9.47
N VAL A 113 -5.31 -10.23 9.15
CA VAL A 113 -4.19 -10.25 10.11
C VAL A 113 -4.31 -9.08 11.08
N ILE A 114 -4.14 -9.37 12.39
CA ILE A 114 -4.13 -8.35 13.46
C ILE A 114 -2.83 -8.34 14.26
N GLU A 115 -2.02 -9.39 14.17
CA GLU A 115 -0.75 -9.52 14.87
C GLU A 115 0.26 -8.51 14.35
N THR A 116 0.73 -7.61 15.21
CA THR A 116 1.66 -6.53 14.84
C THR A 116 2.95 -7.04 14.19
N GLN A 117 3.44 -8.22 14.62
CA GLN A 117 4.65 -8.84 14.07
C GLN A 117 4.51 -9.27 12.60
N MET A 118 3.26 -9.44 12.12
CA MET A 118 2.94 -9.85 10.77
C MET A 118 2.58 -8.66 9.86
N LEU A 119 2.49 -7.47 10.40
CA LEU A 119 2.05 -6.25 9.73
C LEU A 119 3.19 -5.25 9.57
N ASN A 120 3.15 -4.48 8.48
CA ASN A 120 4.00 -3.30 8.35
C ASN A 120 3.39 -2.15 9.19
N ASP A 121 4.22 -1.47 9.99
CA ASP A 121 3.73 -0.47 10.94
C ASP A 121 3.07 0.74 10.24
N LYS A 122 3.65 1.23 9.16
CA LYS A 122 3.19 2.41 8.42
C LYS A 122 2.30 2.08 7.19
N GLU A 123 1.78 0.85 7.11
CA GLU A 123 0.88 0.42 6.04
C GLU A 123 -0.40 -0.19 6.63
N ASN A 124 -1.53 0.08 5.99
CA ASN A 124 -2.79 -0.57 6.32
C ASN A 124 -2.86 -1.97 5.70
N ASN A 125 -3.58 -2.87 6.36
CA ASN A 125 -3.85 -4.22 5.86
C ASN A 125 -5.33 -4.34 5.47
N TYR A 126 -5.68 -3.78 4.31
CA TYR A 126 -7.06 -3.75 3.88
C TYR A 126 -7.55 -5.09 3.33
N ILE A 127 -8.76 -5.47 3.73
CA ILE A 127 -9.65 -6.38 3.01
C ILE A 127 -10.75 -5.55 2.36
N ALA A 128 -11.16 -5.92 1.14
CA ALA A 128 -12.23 -5.22 0.42
C ALA A 128 -13.32 -6.17 -0.05
N ALA A 129 -14.55 -5.67 -0.09
CA ALA A 129 -15.69 -6.32 -0.72
C ALA A 129 -16.18 -5.47 -1.89
N VAL A 130 -16.33 -6.08 -3.06
CA VAL A 130 -16.79 -5.42 -4.29
C VAL A 130 -18.18 -5.92 -4.65
N TYR A 131 -19.09 -5.00 -4.79
CA TYR A 131 -20.40 -5.25 -5.38
C TYR A 131 -20.52 -4.54 -6.73
N LEU A 132 -20.36 -5.29 -7.82
CA LEU A 132 -20.50 -4.82 -9.19
C LEU A 132 -21.91 -5.15 -9.70
N LYS A 133 -22.58 -4.18 -10.29
CA LYS A 133 -23.89 -4.34 -10.93
C LYS A 133 -23.81 -3.76 -12.36
N ARG A 134 -23.86 -4.65 -13.35
CA ARG A 134 -23.81 -4.29 -14.78
C ARG A 134 -25.19 -4.17 -15.41
N ALA A 135 -26.17 -4.92 -14.90
CA ALA A 135 -27.53 -4.90 -15.41
C ALA A 135 -28.23 -3.59 -15.08
N GLY A 136 -28.74 -2.87 -16.10
CA GLY A 136 -29.47 -1.63 -15.96
C GLY A 136 -28.98 -0.53 -16.91
N LYS A 137 -29.61 0.65 -16.83
CA LYS A 137 -29.24 1.80 -17.68
C LYS A 137 -27.87 2.38 -17.32
N ASN A 138 -27.46 2.30 -16.06
CA ASN A 138 -26.18 2.80 -15.57
C ASN A 138 -25.50 1.69 -14.76
N PRO A 139 -24.41 1.10 -15.25
CA PRO A 139 -23.59 0.21 -14.45
C PRO A 139 -23.09 0.91 -13.17
N SER A 140 -23.11 0.21 -12.04
CA SER A 140 -22.70 0.76 -10.74
C SER A 140 -21.77 -0.20 -10.01
N CYS A 141 -20.87 0.35 -9.23
CA CYS A 141 -19.96 -0.40 -8.39
C CYS A 141 -19.91 0.22 -6.99
N SER A 142 -19.89 -0.62 -5.99
CA SER A 142 -19.59 -0.22 -4.62
C SER A 142 -18.47 -1.08 -4.05
N ILE A 143 -17.55 -0.44 -3.35
CA ILE A 143 -16.40 -1.06 -2.69
C ILE A 143 -16.49 -0.69 -1.21
N ALA A 144 -16.60 -1.70 -0.35
CA ALA A 144 -16.35 -1.54 1.08
C ALA A 144 -14.97 -2.10 1.41
N TYR A 145 -14.22 -1.44 2.26
CA TYR A 145 -12.92 -1.93 2.70
C TYR A 145 -12.68 -1.62 4.18
N SER A 146 -11.92 -2.50 4.81
CA SER A 146 -11.64 -2.42 6.24
C SER A 146 -10.22 -2.87 6.54
N ASP A 147 -9.60 -2.21 7.50
CA ASP A 147 -8.39 -2.72 8.16
C ASP A 147 -8.78 -3.19 9.57
N VAL A 148 -8.82 -4.50 9.74
CA VAL A 148 -9.23 -5.14 11.00
C VAL A 148 -8.27 -4.78 12.13
N SER A 149 -6.99 -4.54 11.82
CA SER A 149 -5.99 -4.21 12.84
C SER A 149 -6.15 -2.79 13.42
N THR A 150 -6.75 -1.86 12.66
CA THR A 150 -6.99 -0.47 13.09
C THR A 150 -8.47 -0.18 13.38
N GLY A 151 -9.35 -1.05 12.88
CA GLY A 151 -10.81 -0.88 12.95
C GLY A 151 -11.32 0.24 12.04
N GLU A 152 -10.59 0.58 10.98
CA GLU A 152 -11.08 1.44 9.91
C GLU A 152 -12.08 0.66 9.03
N PHE A 153 -13.23 1.27 8.72
CA PHE A 153 -14.24 0.71 7.83
C PHE A 153 -14.79 1.81 6.92
N CYS A 154 -14.53 1.66 5.62
CA CYS A 154 -14.87 2.66 4.62
C CYS A 154 -15.74 2.05 3.51
N VAL A 155 -16.51 2.91 2.84
CA VAL A 155 -17.28 2.55 1.64
C VAL A 155 -17.20 3.66 0.61
N THR A 156 -17.08 3.29 -0.66
CA THR A 156 -17.13 4.20 -1.81
C THR A 156 -17.97 3.58 -2.92
N SER A 157 -18.65 4.42 -3.69
CA SER A 157 -19.45 3.96 -4.81
C SER A 157 -19.36 4.92 -6.00
N PHE A 158 -19.53 4.38 -7.18
CA PHE A 158 -19.49 5.12 -8.44
C PHE A 158 -20.32 4.43 -9.52
N GLU A 159 -20.69 5.20 -10.52
CA GLU A 159 -21.48 4.79 -11.68
C GLU A 159 -20.80 5.31 -12.94
N GLY A 160 -20.93 4.59 -14.06
CA GLY A 160 -20.36 5.05 -15.33
C GLY A 160 -20.22 3.96 -16.37
N SER A 161 -19.94 4.36 -17.60
CA SER A 161 -19.78 3.44 -18.73
C SER A 161 -18.49 2.62 -18.69
N ASP A 162 -17.40 3.17 -18.11
CA ASP A 162 -16.10 2.48 -17.98
C ASP A 162 -15.86 1.99 -16.56
N ILE A 163 -16.87 1.31 -16.00
CA ILE A 163 -16.87 0.87 -14.61
C ILE A 163 -15.74 -0.10 -14.28
N SER A 164 -15.29 -0.89 -15.25
CA SER A 164 -14.19 -1.85 -15.07
C SER A 164 -12.85 -1.17 -14.86
N SER A 165 -12.55 -0.12 -15.64
CA SER A 165 -11.34 0.71 -15.42
C SER A 165 -11.41 1.48 -14.11
N ASP A 166 -12.54 2.09 -13.80
CA ASP A 166 -12.74 2.82 -12.55
C ASP A 166 -12.59 1.92 -11.33
N LEU A 167 -13.16 0.70 -11.38
CA LEU A 167 -13.01 -0.31 -10.32
C LEU A 167 -11.53 -0.69 -10.12
N PHE A 168 -10.82 -0.98 -11.22
CA PHE A 168 -9.41 -1.34 -11.13
C PHE A 168 -8.56 -0.19 -10.53
N ASN A 169 -8.79 1.05 -10.97
CA ASN A 169 -8.07 2.23 -10.48
C ASN A 169 -8.34 2.49 -8.99
N GLU A 170 -9.59 2.32 -8.54
CA GLU A 170 -9.95 2.48 -7.12
C GLU A 170 -9.32 1.37 -6.25
N LEU A 171 -9.36 0.11 -6.72
CA LEU A 171 -8.70 -1.00 -6.02
C LEU A 171 -7.18 -0.82 -5.92
N VAL A 172 -6.53 -0.29 -6.95
CA VAL A 172 -5.09 0.04 -6.89
C VAL A 172 -4.83 1.15 -5.86
N GLY A 173 -5.73 2.13 -5.74
CA GLY A 173 -5.63 3.18 -4.73
C GLY A 173 -5.86 2.70 -3.30
N ILE A 174 -6.76 1.74 -3.08
CA ILE A 174 -7.00 1.11 -1.78
C ILE A 174 -5.88 0.11 -1.46
N SER A 175 -5.39 -0.60 -2.49
CA SER A 175 -4.37 -1.65 -2.40
C SER A 175 -4.72 -2.76 -1.37
N PRO A 176 -5.90 -3.41 -1.49
CA PRO A 176 -6.30 -4.46 -0.55
C PRO A 176 -5.39 -5.70 -0.68
N ARG A 177 -5.11 -6.36 0.44
CA ARG A 177 -4.42 -7.65 0.46
C ARG A 177 -5.35 -8.79 0.05
N GLU A 178 -6.64 -8.61 0.30
CA GLU A 178 -7.67 -9.59 0.03
C GLU A 178 -8.92 -8.91 -0.51
N LEU A 179 -9.58 -9.55 -1.47
CA LEU A 179 -10.76 -9.05 -2.14
C LEU A 179 -11.83 -10.13 -2.22
N ILE A 180 -13.03 -9.86 -1.74
CA ILE A 180 -14.22 -10.66 -1.98
C ILE A 180 -15.15 -9.93 -2.95
N ALA A 181 -15.79 -10.64 -3.86
CA ALA A 181 -16.67 -10.00 -4.83
C ALA A 181 -17.88 -10.87 -5.21
N ASN A 182 -18.92 -10.21 -5.74
CA ASN A 182 -20.08 -10.89 -6.28
C ASN A 182 -19.77 -11.54 -7.65
N SER A 183 -20.67 -12.42 -8.11
CA SER A 183 -20.50 -13.19 -9.35
C SER A 183 -20.29 -12.33 -10.60
N GLU A 184 -20.94 -11.16 -10.72
CA GLU A 184 -20.83 -10.29 -11.89
C GLU A 184 -19.40 -9.78 -12.15
N MET A 185 -18.57 -9.66 -11.10
CA MET A 185 -17.16 -9.34 -11.29
C MET A 185 -16.38 -10.49 -11.92
N PHE A 186 -16.76 -11.75 -11.64
CA PHE A 186 -16.09 -12.94 -12.16
C PHE A 186 -16.48 -13.27 -13.60
N GLU A 187 -17.55 -12.69 -14.13
CA GLU A 187 -17.98 -12.82 -15.53
C GLU A 187 -17.11 -12.00 -16.48
N ASP A 188 -16.38 -10.98 -16.01
CA ASP A 188 -15.44 -10.19 -16.79
C ASP A 188 -14.04 -10.79 -16.73
N GLU A 189 -13.71 -11.67 -17.65
CA GLU A 189 -12.42 -12.37 -17.69
C GLU A 189 -11.21 -11.43 -17.74
N LEU A 190 -11.31 -10.32 -18.49
CA LEU A 190 -10.22 -9.35 -18.65
C LEU A 190 -9.97 -8.58 -17.34
N LEU A 191 -11.03 -8.09 -16.72
CA LEU A 191 -10.96 -7.42 -15.43
C LEU A 191 -10.45 -8.37 -14.35
N LEU A 192 -11.00 -9.58 -14.30
CA LEU A 192 -10.62 -10.61 -13.33
C LEU A 192 -9.15 -10.99 -13.44
N LYS A 193 -8.63 -11.17 -14.67
CA LYS A 193 -7.20 -11.46 -14.89
C LYS A 193 -6.32 -10.34 -14.37
N ARG A 194 -6.69 -9.07 -14.62
CA ARG A 194 -5.95 -7.90 -14.11
C ARG A 194 -5.98 -7.81 -12.59
N ILE A 195 -7.12 -8.07 -11.96
CA ILE A 195 -7.31 -8.03 -10.51
C ILE A 195 -6.54 -9.17 -9.84
N LYS A 196 -6.70 -10.42 -10.29
CA LYS A 196 -6.02 -11.60 -9.74
C LYS A 196 -4.49 -11.57 -9.88
N ALA A 197 -3.99 -10.85 -10.87
CA ALA A 197 -2.54 -10.65 -11.02
C ALA A 197 -1.94 -9.78 -9.88
N ARG A 198 -2.77 -9.06 -9.11
CA ARG A 198 -2.32 -8.11 -8.11
C ARG A 198 -2.90 -8.35 -6.71
N PHE A 199 -4.10 -8.89 -6.61
CA PHE A 199 -4.85 -9.06 -5.37
C PHE A 199 -5.30 -10.50 -5.19
N TYR A 200 -5.20 -11.01 -3.97
CA TYR A 200 -5.87 -12.27 -3.62
C TYR A 200 -7.37 -12.05 -3.71
N THR A 201 -8.06 -12.81 -4.58
CA THR A 201 -9.45 -12.53 -4.94
C THR A 201 -10.29 -13.78 -4.85
N GLU A 202 -11.41 -13.68 -4.14
CA GLU A 202 -12.35 -14.76 -3.89
C GLU A 202 -13.78 -14.36 -4.27
N GLN A 203 -14.54 -15.32 -4.78
CA GLN A 203 -15.95 -15.14 -5.04
C GLN A 203 -16.75 -15.43 -3.79
N ALA A 204 -17.54 -14.45 -3.33
CA ALA A 204 -18.47 -14.67 -2.24
C ALA A 204 -19.87 -15.03 -2.78
N GLU A 205 -20.67 -15.71 -1.95
CA GLU A 205 -22.02 -16.07 -2.32
C GLU A 205 -22.89 -14.84 -2.57
N GLN A 206 -23.76 -14.89 -3.57
CA GLN A 206 -24.65 -13.79 -3.94
C GLN A 206 -25.53 -13.30 -2.79
N ARG A 207 -25.94 -14.21 -1.88
CA ARG A 207 -26.72 -13.86 -0.68
C ARG A 207 -25.97 -12.97 0.33
N ALA A 208 -24.64 -12.94 0.29
CA ALA A 208 -23.84 -12.04 1.14
C ALA A 208 -24.06 -10.57 0.78
N PHE A 209 -24.37 -10.29 -0.48
CA PHE A 209 -24.59 -8.94 -1.01
C PHE A 209 -26.07 -8.50 -0.99
N ASP A 210 -26.92 -9.17 -0.20
CA ASP A 210 -28.31 -8.77 -0.04
C ASP A 210 -28.45 -7.49 0.78
N ILE A 211 -29.09 -6.46 0.23
CA ILE A 211 -29.22 -5.14 0.83
C ILE A 211 -29.99 -5.21 2.17
N LYS A 212 -31.07 -6.01 2.25
CA LYS A 212 -31.88 -6.07 3.48
C LYS A 212 -31.10 -6.69 4.62
N ARG A 213 -30.48 -7.85 4.36
CA ARG A 213 -29.59 -8.51 5.33
C ARG A 213 -28.40 -7.63 5.72
N GLY A 214 -27.79 -6.94 4.74
CA GLY A 214 -26.74 -5.99 4.96
C GLY A 214 -27.17 -4.83 5.86
N THR A 215 -28.37 -4.26 5.64
CA THR A 215 -28.93 -3.21 6.50
C THR A 215 -29.10 -3.70 7.94
N GLU A 216 -29.72 -4.87 8.13
CA GLU A 216 -29.93 -5.45 9.47
C GLU A 216 -28.61 -5.70 10.20
N LYS A 217 -27.60 -6.27 9.52
CA LYS A 217 -26.27 -6.51 10.09
C LYS A 217 -25.58 -5.22 10.50
N LEU A 218 -25.49 -4.26 9.58
CA LEU A 218 -24.82 -2.97 9.81
C LEU A 218 -25.52 -2.17 10.90
N CYS A 219 -26.84 -2.07 10.89
CA CYS A 219 -27.59 -1.37 11.95
C CYS A 219 -27.41 -2.02 13.32
N ARG A 220 -27.39 -3.36 13.39
CA ARG A 220 -27.11 -4.11 14.63
C ARG A 220 -25.70 -3.84 15.14
N HIS A 221 -24.71 -3.94 14.26
CA HIS A 221 -23.31 -3.76 14.62
C HIS A 221 -23.00 -2.34 15.13
N PHE A 222 -23.51 -1.30 14.44
CA PHE A 222 -23.27 0.09 14.83
C PHE A 222 -24.26 0.62 15.87
N GLY A 223 -25.24 -0.18 16.30
CA GLY A 223 -26.25 0.23 17.28
C GLY A 223 -27.16 1.37 16.82
N VAL A 224 -27.44 1.48 15.50
CA VAL A 224 -28.20 2.56 14.90
C VAL A 224 -29.50 2.06 14.26
N ALA A 225 -30.54 2.88 14.24
CA ALA A 225 -31.79 2.55 13.59
C ALA A 225 -31.71 2.65 12.06
N THR A 226 -30.87 3.54 11.53
CA THR A 226 -30.66 3.75 10.09
C THR A 226 -29.21 4.11 9.78
N LEU A 227 -28.76 3.82 8.55
CA LEU A 227 -27.41 4.14 8.10
C LEU A 227 -27.27 5.57 7.52
N GLN A 228 -28.38 6.34 7.51
CA GLN A 228 -28.38 7.70 6.97
C GLN A 228 -27.44 8.65 7.71
N GLY A 229 -27.25 8.45 9.02
CA GLY A 229 -26.27 9.20 9.82
C GLY A 229 -24.83 9.06 9.36
N PHE A 230 -24.50 7.97 8.63
CA PHE A 230 -23.21 7.76 7.98
C PHE A 230 -23.18 8.22 6.49
N GLY A 231 -24.24 8.89 6.02
CA GLY A 231 -24.37 9.34 4.63
C GLY A 231 -24.71 8.23 3.63
N ILE A 232 -25.21 7.09 4.11
CA ILE A 232 -25.58 5.92 3.28
C ILE A 232 -27.10 5.84 3.17
N ARG A 233 -27.64 5.86 1.94
CA ARG A 233 -29.08 5.71 1.68
C ARG A 233 -29.51 4.25 1.87
N ASN A 234 -30.75 4.04 2.29
CA ASN A 234 -31.28 2.71 2.64
C ASN A 234 -31.32 1.71 1.46
N ASP A 235 -31.27 2.18 0.23
CA ASP A 235 -31.29 1.37 -1.01
C ASP A 235 -29.94 1.40 -1.76
N SER A 236 -28.93 1.95 -1.12
CA SER A 236 -27.60 2.13 -1.75
C SER A 236 -26.88 0.79 -1.95
N PRO A 237 -26.20 0.61 -3.12
CA PRO A 237 -25.27 -0.51 -3.32
C PRO A 237 -24.16 -0.57 -2.27
N ASP A 238 -23.86 0.56 -1.60
CA ASP A 238 -22.90 0.61 -0.50
C ASP A 238 -23.22 -0.40 0.60
N ILE A 239 -24.51 -0.61 0.88
CA ILE A 239 -24.98 -1.55 1.91
C ILE A 239 -24.67 -2.99 1.51
N ALA A 240 -24.79 -3.33 0.23
CA ALA A 240 -24.46 -4.67 -0.25
C ALA A 240 -22.99 -4.99 -0.03
N ALA A 241 -22.09 -4.08 -0.45
CA ALA A 241 -20.65 -4.26 -0.26
C ALA A 241 -20.25 -4.25 1.22
N ALA A 242 -20.76 -3.27 2.02
CA ALA A 242 -20.43 -3.16 3.44
C ALA A 242 -21.00 -4.32 4.27
N GLY A 243 -22.22 -4.78 3.95
CA GLY A 243 -22.86 -5.93 4.62
C GLY A 243 -22.15 -7.24 4.33
N ALA A 244 -21.68 -7.43 3.09
CA ALA A 244 -20.88 -8.60 2.70
C ALA A 244 -19.53 -8.61 3.43
N LEU A 245 -18.85 -7.45 3.48
CA LEU A 245 -17.57 -7.32 4.18
C LEU A 245 -17.73 -7.59 5.67
N LEU A 246 -18.70 -6.96 6.34
CA LEU A 246 -18.93 -7.18 7.76
C LEU A 246 -19.25 -8.64 8.05
N GLY A 247 -20.09 -9.28 7.22
CA GLY A 247 -20.40 -10.70 7.37
C GLY A 247 -19.17 -11.59 7.25
N TYR A 248 -18.30 -11.33 6.28
CA TYR A 248 -17.05 -12.06 6.12
C TYR A 248 -16.12 -11.89 7.33
N LEU A 249 -16.04 -10.67 7.87
CA LEU A 249 -15.23 -10.40 9.06
C LEU A 249 -15.80 -11.09 10.32
N GLU A 250 -17.13 -11.11 10.50
CA GLU A 250 -17.78 -11.87 11.59
C GLU A 250 -17.50 -13.37 11.48
N ASP A 251 -17.59 -13.93 10.27
CA ASP A 251 -17.36 -15.35 10.02
C ASP A 251 -15.89 -15.77 10.24
N THR A 252 -14.95 -14.91 9.90
CA THR A 252 -13.52 -15.20 10.03
C THR A 252 -12.96 -14.91 11.41
N GLN A 253 -13.40 -13.82 12.05
CA GLN A 253 -12.86 -13.40 13.36
C GLN A 253 -13.57 -14.06 14.54
N LYS A 254 -14.82 -14.57 14.39
CA LYS A 254 -15.61 -15.25 15.42
C LYS A 254 -15.88 -14.44 16.70
N ASN A 255 -15.38 -13.21 16.77
CA ASN A 255 -15.53 -12.30 17.90
C ASN A 255 -16.31 -11.06 17.49
N ALA A 256 -16.86 -10.36 18.48
CA ALA A 256 -17.48 -9.06 18.26
C ALA A 256 -16.41 -8.06 17.79
N LEU A 257 -16.63 -7.46 16.62
CA LEU A 257 -15.75 -6.46 16.00
C LEU A 257 -15.97 -5.06 16.64
N THR A 258 -16.01 -5.00 17.97
CA THR A 258 -16.41 -3.80 18.76
C THR A 258 -15.50 -2.60 18.50
N HIS A 259 -14.27 -2.83 18.07
CA HIS A 259 -13.36 -1.76 17.67
C HIS A 259 -13.72 -1.13 16.32
N ILE A 260 -14.58 -1.73 15.50
CA ILE A 260 -15.11 -1.11 14.28
C ILE A 260 -16.36 -0.28 14.71
N THR A 261 -16.15 0.96 15.08
CA THR A 261 -17.18 1.80 15.72
C THR A 261 -18.00 2.64 14.74
N ARG A 262 -17.54 2.80 13.49
CA ARG A 262 -18.22 3.63 12.47
C ARG A 262 -17.89 3.18 11.06
N ILE A 263 -18.78 3.46 10.12
CA ILE A 263 -18.55 3.37 8.68
C ILE A 263 -18.37 4.78 8.12
N THR A 264 -17.35 4.94 7.27
CA THR A 264 -17.04 6.23 6.63
C THR A 264 -17.32 6.14 5.13
N LYS A 265 -18.23 6.98 4.64
CA LYS A 265 -18.50 7.09 3.20
C LYS A 265 -17.48 8.02 2.55
N ILE A 266 -16.71 7.49 1.61
CA ILE A 266 -15.72 8.23 0.83
C ILE A 266 -16.38 8.72 -0.46
N ARG A 267 -16.35 10.04 -0.68
CA ARG A 267 -16.87 10.66 -1.91
C ARG A 267 -15.71 10.95 -2.84
N ARG A 268 -15.68 10.30 -3.99
CA ARG A 268 -14.62 10.48 -5.01
C ARG A 268 -14.47 11.93 -5.46
N SER A 269 -15.55 12.71 -5.44
CA SER A 269 -15.54 14.13 -5.84
C SER A 269 -14.76 15.04 -4.89
N GLU A 270 -14.42 14.58 -3.68
CA GLU A 270 -13.62 15.34 -2.72
C GLU A 270 -12.11 15.18 -2.96
N PHE A 271 -11.72 14.20 -3.78
CA PHE A 271 -10.34 13.82 -4.00
C PHE A 271 -9.94 13.88 -5.47
N MET A 272 -8.69 14.22 -5.72
CA MET A 272 -8.08 14.19 -7.04
C MET A 272 -8.02 12.76 -7.58
N GLY A 273 -8.50 12.55 -8.79
CA GLY A 273 -8.41 11.27 -9.47
C GLY A 273 -6.98 10.99 -9.96
N ILE A 274 -6.45 9.85 -9.57
CA ILE A 274 -5.11 9.38 -9.98
C ILE A 274 -5.28 7.93 -10.41
N ASP A 275 -5.05 7.60 -11.67
CA ASP A 275 -5.14 6.23 -12.16
C ASP A 275 -3.92 5.38 -11.78
N ALA A 276 -4.01 4.08 -12.00
CA ALA A 276 -2.96 3.13 -11.64
C ALA A 276 -1.63 3.41 -12.39
N ALA A 277 -1.69 3.85 -13.64
CA ALA A 277 -0.52 4.19 -14.43
C ALA A 277 0.16 5.43 -13.86
N THR A 278 -0.60 6.46 -13.52
CA THR A 278 -0.10 7.72 -12.94
C THR A 278 0.54 7.50 -11.56
N ARG A 279 -0.09 6.70 -10.67
CA ARG A 279 0.50 6.35 -9.36
C ARG A 279 1.88 5.73 -9.53
N ARG A 280 2.00 4.78 -10.43
CA ARG A 280 3.26 4.10 -10.75
C ARG A 280 4.26 5.05 -11.39
N ASN A 281 3.87 5.81 -12.42
CA ASN A 281 4.77 6.68 -13.19
C ASN A 281 5.32 7.85 -12.36
N LEU A 282 4.56 8.34 -11.37
CA LEU A 282 4.98 9.37 -10.44
C LEU A 282 5.70 8.83 -9.20
N GLU A 283 5.80 7.49 -9.05
CA GLU A 283 6.44 6.82 -7.91
C GLU A 283 5.94 7.36 -6.57
N LEU A 284 4.62 7.38 -6.40
CA LEU A 284 4.01 8.02 -5.23
C LEU A 284 4.34 7.27 -3.94
N THR A 285 4.08 5.96 -3.88
CA THR A 285 4.24 5.10 -2.70
C THR A 285 5.11 3.89 -2.95
N GLU A 286 5.32 3.52 -4.23
CA GLU A 286 6.13 2.38 -4.66
C GLU A 286 7.10 2.81 -5.77
N PRO A 287 8.37 2.37 -5.78
CA PRO A 287 9.33 2.70 -6.81
C PRO A 287 9.08 1.92 -8.11
N LEU A 288 9.43 2.49 -9.25
CA LEU A 288 9.36 1.82 -10.55
C LEU A 288 10.34 0.65 -10.66
N ARG A 289 11.51 0.75 -10.05
CA ARG A 289 12.55 -0.27 -10.07
C ARG A 289 12.51 -1.08 -8.79
N PHE A 290 12.40 -2.39 -8.93
CA PHE A 290 12.49 -3.35 -7.81
C PHE A 290 13.98 -3.59 -7.44
N ASP A 291 14.59 -2.61 -6.83
CA ASP A 291 15.92 -2.75 -6.20
C ASP A 291 15.83 -2.98 -4.68
N GLY A 292 14.63 -3.19 -4.16
CA GLY A 292 14.35 -3.34 -2.74
C GLY A 292 14.37 -2.04 -1.93
N SER A 293 14.68 -0.90 -2.56
CA SER A 293 14.77 0.39 -1.90
C SER A 293 13.51 1.22 -2.10
N LYS A 294 12.82 1.59 -1.04
CA LYS A 294 11.68 2.53 -1.06
C LYS A 294 12.11 4.00 -1.18
N LYS A 295 13.42 4.29 -1.27
CA LYS A 295 13.99 5.65 -1.19
C LYS A 295 13.61 6.59 -2.33
N ASN A 296 13.15 6.05 -3.46
CA ASN A 296 12.85 6.82 -4.67
C ASN A 296 11.36 7.13 -4.83
N THR A 297 10.61 7.30 -3.74
CA THR A 297 9.18 7.61 -3.77
C THR A 297 8.87 8.96 -3.14
N LEU A 298 7.73 9.57 -3.52
CA LEU A 298 7.26 10.80 -2.90
C LEU A 298 6.99 10.58 -1.40
N LEU A 299 6.40 9.44 -1.05
CA LEU A 299 6.15 9.05 0.34
C LEU A 299 7.44 9.08 1.17
N TYR A 300 8.54 8.50 0.67
CA TYR A 300 9.81 8.49 1.39
C TYR A 300 10.35 9.90 1.70
N VAL A 301 10.16 10.83 0.77
CA VAL A 301 10.60 12.23 0.94
C VAL A 301 9.78 12.94 2.01
N LEU A 302 8.47 12.73 2.00
CA LEU A 302 7.53 13.42 2.88
C LEU A 302 7.35 12.75 4.24
N ASP A 303 7.62 11.43 4.37
CA ASP A 303 7.45 10.69 5.63
C ASP A 303 8.60 10.98 6.60
N LYS A 304 8.30 11.89 7.52
CA LYS A 304 9.09 12.22 8.72
C LYS A 304 8.23 12.03 9.97
N THR A 305 7.23 11.15 9.88
CA THR A 305 6.31 10.85 10.99
C THR A 305 7.02 10.07 12.10
N GLU A 306 6.70 10.41 13.33
CA GLU A 306 7.20 9.74 14.53
C GLU A 306 6.33 8.53 14.90
N THR A 307 5.04 8.56 14.55
CA THR A 307 4.07 7.51 14.89
C THR A 307 3.72 6.64 13.69
N ALA A 308 3.40 5.37 13.94
CA ALA A 308 2.87 4.47 12.92
C ALA A 308 1.53 4.97 12.33
N MET A 309 0.67 5.52 13.18
CA MET A 309 -0.64 6.08 12.80
C MET A 309 -0.48 7.27 11.85
N GLY A 310 0.44 8.20 12.15
CA GLY A 310 0.77 9.32 11.28
C GLY A 310 1.30 8.86 9.93
N GLY A 311 2.16 7.83 9.91
CA GLY A 311 2.68 7.26 8.66
C GLY A 311 1.58 6.64 7.78
N ARG A 312 0.63 5.90 8.38
CA ARG A 312 -0.54 5.37 7.65
C ARG A 312 -1.43 6.48 7.09
N LEU A 313 -1.70 7.51 7.88
CA LEU A 313 -2.50 8.65 7.45
C LEU A 313 -1.80 9.43 6.32
N LEU A 314 -0.50 9.66 6.41
CA LEU A 314 0.28 10.35 5.39
C LEU A 314 0.25 9.59 4.04
N ARG A 315 0.42 8.26 4.08
CA ARG A 315 0.27 7.41 2.89
C ARG A 315 -1.12 7.58 2.27
N LYS A 316 -2.16 7.52 3.08
CA LYS A 316 -3.55 7.71 2.64
C LYS A 316 -3.79 9.09 2.01
N TRP A 317 -3.19 10.15 2.55
CA TRP A 317 -3.28 11.48 1.97
C TRP A 317 -2.60 11.55 0.59
N ILE A 318 -1.41 10.94 0.43
CA ILE A 318 -0.71 10.89 -0.86
C ILE A 318 -1.53 10.13 -1.92
N GLU A 319 -2.22 9.07 -1.51
CA GLU A 319 -3.06 8.28 -2.39
C GLU A 319 -4.39 8.97 -2.75
N ARG A 320 -4.85 9.93 -1.92
CA ARG A 320 -6.10 10.67 -2.09
C ARG A 320 -5.92 12.16 -1.82
N PRO A 321 -5.25 12.92 -2.72
CA PRO A 321 -5.10 14.36 -2.59
C PRO A 321 -6.46 15.07 -2.63
N LEU A 322 -6.59 16.17 -1.91
CA LEU A 322 -7.85 16.91 -1.79
C LEU A 322 -8.15 17.76 -3.04
N GLN A 323 -9.45 18.00 -3.30
CA GLN A 323 -9.92 18.96 -4.31
C GLN A 323 -10.63 20.20 -3.71
N ILE A 324 -10.86 20.21 -2.42
CA ILE A 324 -11.59 21.29 -1.74
C ILE A 324 -10.57 22.33 -1.26
N GLU A 325 -10.66 23.55 -1.81
CA GLU A 325 -9.71 24.64 -1.56
C GLU A 325 -9.57 24.95 -0.07
N GLU A 326 -10.70 25.03 0.65
CA GLU A 326 -10.73 25.35 2.07
C GLU A 326 -9.97 24.32 2.90
N GLN A 327 -10.18 23.02 2.63
CA GLN A 327 -9.49 21.93 3.34
C GLN A 327 -7.99 21.90 3.04
N ILE A 328 -7.60 22.22 1.79
CA ILE A 328 -6.20 22.32 1.42
C ILE A 328 -5.54 23.48 2.17
N ASN A 329 -6.19 24.64 2.21
CA ASN A 329 -5.66 25.80 2.90
C ASN A 329 -5.58 25.58 4.42
N GLU A 330 -6.56 24.91 5.04
CA GLU A 330 -6.48 24.52 6.47
C GLU A 330 -5.24 23.67 6.76
N ARG A 331 -4.90 22.74 5.87
CA ARG A 331 -3.66 21.94 6.01
C ARG A 331 -2.42 22.80 5.83
N LEU A 332 -2.40 23.68 4.82
CA LEU A 332 -1.29 24.61 4.57
C LEU A 332 -1.06 25.55 5.76
N ASP A 333 -2.12 26.06 6.37
CA ASP A 333 -2.05 26.91 7.55
C ASP A 333 -1.43 26.16 8.74
N ALA A 334 -1.81 24.91 8.95
CA ALA A 334 -1.23 24.06 9.99
C ALA A 334 0.26 23.79 9.74
N VAL A 335 0.63 23.46 8.50
CA VAL A 335 2.03 23.21 8.11
C VAL A 335 2.87 24.47 8.27
N GLU A 336 2.35 25.67 7.89
CA GLU A 336 3.03 26.95 8.05
C GLU A 336 3.29 27.24 9.52
N ALA A 337 2.26 27.17 10.36
CA ALA A 337 2.40 27.44 11.78
C ALA A 337 3.45 26.53 12.47
N ILE A 338 3.50 25.24 12.09
CA ILE A 338 4.52 24.30 12.62
C ILE A 338 5.89 24.59 12.01
N SER A 339 5.98 24.98 10.74
CA SER A 339 7.26 25.29 10.06
C SER A 339 7.93 26.50 10.67
N ASP A 340 7.18 27.56 10.96
CA ASP A 340 7.69 28.83 11.47
C ASP A 340 8.11 28.75 12.95
N ALA A 341 7.48 27.87 13.74
CA ALA A 341 7.72 27.71 15.17
C ALA A 341 8.68 26.53 15.46
N ALA A 342 9.98 26.72 15.23
CA ALA A 342 10.98 25.65 15.29
C ALA A 342 11.06 24.94 16.67
N ARG A 343 10.98 25.70 17.76
CA ARG A 343 11.05 25.17 19.12
C ARG A 343 9.84 24.30 19.44
N GLU A 344 8.67 24.81 19.14
CA GLU A 344 7.39 24.16 19.41
C GLU A 344 7.26 22.89 18.54
N ARG A 345 7.75 22.94 17.30
CA ARG A 345 7.84 21.76 16.42
C ARG A 345 8.68 20.65 17.02
N GLU A 346 9.84 20.95 17.56
CA GLU A 346 10.72 19.95 18.19
C GLU A 346 10.07 19.38 19.46
N VAL A 347 9.40 20.21 20.28
CA VAL A 347 8.65 19.76 21.46
C VAL A 347 7.51 18.82 21.05
N LEU A 348 6.75 19.18 20.03
CA LEU A 348 5.68 18.33 19.49
C LEU A 348 6.23 17.01 18.96
N ALA A 349 7.32 17.05 18.19
CA ALA A 349 7.94 15.86 17.64
C ALA A 349 8.46 14.92 18.74
N ALA A 350 9.10 15.45 19.76
CA ALA A 350 9.57 14.65 20.90
C ALA A 350 8.40 14.00 21.66
N ALA A 351 7.32 14.74 21.90
CA ALA A 351 6.13 14.16 22.55
C ALA A 351 5.45 13.08 21.68
N LEU A 352 5.44 13.24 20.36
CA LEU A 352 4.91 12.24 19.43
C LEU A 352 5.76 10.97 19.38
N SER A 353 7.08 11.06 19.56
CA SER A 353 7.97 9.89 19.56
C SER A 353 7.72 8.92 20.73
N ASP A 354 7.10 9.39 21.81
CA ASP A 354 6.74 8.57 22.97
C ASP A 354 5.37 7.86 22.80
N VAL A 355 4.69 8.11 21.67
CA VAL A 355 3.36 7.55 21.38
C VAL A 355 3.48 6.22 20.67
N TYR A 356 2.90 5.19 21.27
CA TYR A 356 2.75 3.88 20.66
C TYR A 356 1.53 3.80 19.74
N ASP A 357 1.42 2.73 18.97
CA ASP A 357 0.32 2.52 18.02
C ASP A 357 -1.03 2.24 18.71
N ILE A 358 -1.75 3.29 19.08
CA ILE A 358 -3.06 3.20 19.75
C ILE A 358 -4.09 2.52 18.85
N GLU A 359 -4.08 2.75 17.52
CA GLU A 359 -5.06 2.15 16.62
C GLU A 359 -5.01 0.63 16.70
N ARG A 360 -3.80 0.05 16.59
CA ARG A 360 -3.62 -1.40 16.69
C ARG A 360 -3.79 -1.91 18.13
N LEU A 361 -3.52 -1.09 19.13
CA LEU A 361 -3.84 -1.43 20.52
C LEU A 361 -5.35 -1.55 20.74
N CYS A 362 -6.16 -0.68 20.16
CA CYS A 362 -7.62 -0.75 20.24
C CYS A 362 -8.17 -2.10 19.74
N SER A 363 -7.64 -2.63 18.65
CA SER A 363 -8.07 -3.95 18.17
C SER A 363 -7.71 -5.05 19.17
N ARG A 364 -6.48 -5.04 19.72
CA ARG A 364 -6.06 -6.03 20.73
C ARG A 364 -6.88 -5.95 22.02
N ILE A 365 -7.27 -4.76 22.44
CA ILE A 365 -8.19 -4.57 23.57
C ILE A 365 -9.54 -5.21 23.26
N ALA A 366 -10.13 -4.92 22.09
CA ALA A 366 -11.40 -5.48 21.67
C ALA A 366 -11.41 -7.01 21.54
N TYR A 367 -10.30 -7.59 21.09
CA TYR A 367 -10.11 -9.04 21.01
C TYR A 367 -9.72 -9.71 22.35
N GLY A 368 -9.52 -8.93 23.41
CA GLY A 368 -9.08 -9.42 24.71
C GLY A 368 -7.66 -10.03 24.70
N THR A 369 -6.84 -9.68 23.67
CA THR A 369 -5.48 -10.19 23.49
C THR A 369 -4.40 -9.22 23.96
N VAL A 370 -4.80 -8.08 24.52
CA VAL A 370 -3.87 -7.09 25.08
C VAL A 370 -3.03 -7.72 26.20
N THR A 371 -1.73 -7.47 26.17
CA THR A 371 -0.77 -7.98 27.16
C THR A 371 -0.44 -6.91 28.23
N PRO A 372 0.11 -7.30 29.37
CA PRO A 372 0.58 -6.31 30.36
C PRO A 372 1.59 -5.31 29.80
N LYS A 373 2.46 -5.74 28.89
CA LYS A 373 3.39 -4.86 28.19
C LYS A 373 2.70 -3.85 27.28
N ASP A 374 1.59 -4.23 26.65
CA ASP A 374 0.76 -3.32 25.86
C ASP A 374 0.12 -2.25 26.74
N CYS A 375 -0.30 -2.61 27.94
CA CYS A 375 -0.81 -1.66 28.94
C CYS A 375 0.25 -0.65 29.38
N LEU A 376 1.51 -1.07 29.56
CA LEU A 376 2.61 -0.15 29.84
C LEU A 376 2.86 0.81 28.67
N SER A 377 2.84 0.30 27.42
CA SER A 377 2.96 1.13 26.22
C SER A 377 1.80 2.14 26.12
N LEU A 378 0.58 1.72 26.48
CA LEU A 378 -0.57 2.62 26.54
C LEU A 378 -0.41 3.66 27.65
N CYS A 379 0.07 3.27 28.83
CA CYS A 379 0.34 4.18 29.95
C CYS A 379 1.35 5.28 29.54
N SER A 380 2.43 4.90 28.86
CA SER A 380 3.43 5.84 28.32
C SER A 380 2.79 6.82 27.33
N THR A 381 1.97 6.31 26.42
CA THR A 381 1.23 7.12 25.45
C THR A 381 0.29 8.12 26.12
N LEU A 382 -0.52 7.66 27.10
CA LEU A 382 -1.44 8.52 27.82
C LEU A 382 -0.70 9.61 28.62
N ALA A 383 0.49 9.32 29.13
CA ALA A 383 1.34 10.30 29.81
C ALA A 383 1.87 11.39 28.86
N ALA A 384 2.02 11.10 27.56
CA ALA A 384 2.44 12.06 26.55
C ALA A 384 1.29 13.00 26.07
N LEU A 385 0.02 12.61 26.25
CA LEU A 385 -1.13 13.40 25.76
C LEU A 385 -1.19 14.84 26.28
N PRO A 386 -0.94 15.14 27.56
CA PRO A 386 -0.91 16.52 28.05
C PRO A 386 0.18 17.38 27.39
N LEU A 387 1.34 16.79 27.05
CA LEU A 387 2.43 17.48 26.36
C LEU A 387 2.06 17.75 24.92
N ILE A 388 1.46 16.80 24.23
CA ILE A 388 0.94 16.95 22.85
C ILE A 388 -0.14 18.03 22.81
N TYR A 389 -1.08 18.01 23.76
CA TYR A 389 -2.10 19.05 23.90
C TYR A 389 -1.49 20.44 24.04
N ALA A 390 -0.56 20.60 24.99
CA ALA A 390 0.09 21.89 25.26
C ALA A 390 0.88 22.38 24.03
N ALA A 391 1.64 21.52 23.39
CA ALA A 391 2.39 21.84 22.18
C ALA A 391 1.46 22.23 21.02
N ALA A 392 0.44 21.43 20.73
CA ALA A 392 -0.52 21.71 19.66
C ALA A 392 -1.31 23.00 19.88
N ASN A 393 -1.67 23.30 21.13
CA ASN A 393 -2.40 24.50 21.50
C ASN A 393 -1.55 25.78 21.49
N SER A 394 -0.20 25.65 21.55
CA SER A 394 0.71 26.79 21.50
C SER A 394 0.87 27.42 20.12
N PHE A 395 0.52 26.70 19.05
CA PHE A 395 0.59 27.24 17.70
C PHE A 395 -0.53 28.22 17.40
N ALA A 396 -0.21 29.33 16.73
CA ALA A 396 -1.20 30.34 16.31
C ALA A 396 -1.99 29.88 15.05
N CYS A 397 -2.65 28.72 15.14
CA CYS A 397 -3.42 28.12 14.05
C CYS A 397 -4.70 27.48 14.60
N SER A 398 -5.86 27.92 14.07
CA SER A 398 -7.17 27.44 14.50
C SER A 398 -7.34 25.92 14.29
N LYS A 399 -6.82 25.38 13.21
CA LYS A 399 -6.85 23.94 12.92
C LYS A 399 -6.13 23.14 14.00
N LEU A 400 -4.92 23.53 14.37
CA LEU A 400 -4.11 22.85 15.40
C LEU A 400 -4.76 22.97 16.79
N GLN A 401 -5.26 24.13 17.14
CA GLN A 401 -5.99 24.35 18.39
C GLN A 401 -7.28 23.53 18.46
N SER A 402 -8.02 23.42 17.34
CA SER A 402 -9.23 22.58 17.27
C SER A 402 -8.92 21.09 17.42
N LEU A 403 -7.78 20.64 16.90
CA LEU A 403 -7.30 19.28 17.11
C LEU A 403 -6.87 19.06 18.56
N ALA A 404 -6.13 19.98 19.16
CA ALA A 404 -5.75 19.93 20.57
C ALA A 404 -6.99 19.80 21.47
N ALA A 405 -8.01 20.63 21.25
CA ALA A 405 -9.25 20.61 22.03
C ALA A 405 -10.03 19.29 21.97
N ARG A 406 -9.75 18.41 21.00
CA ARG A 406 -10.35 17.08 20.87
C ARG A 406 -9.57 15.99 21.57
N ILE A 407 -8.39 16.27 22.10
CA ILE A 407 -7.59 15.30 22.86
C ILE A 407 -8.27 15.09 24.21
N ASP A 408 -8.66 13.85 24.49
CA ASP A 408 -9.10 13.41 25.80
C ASP A 408 -7.87 12.95 26.61
N PRO A 409 -7.52 13.59 27.71
CA PRO A 409 -6.34 13.24 28.49
C PRO A 409 -6.43 11.87 29.16
N MET A 410 -7.62 11.28 29.31
CA MET A 410 -7.87 9.95 29.88
C MET A 410 -7.12 9.71 31.22
N THR A 411 -7.11 10.70 32.09
CA THR A 411 -6.29 10.70 33.33
C THR A 411 -6.60 9.54 34.25
N GLU A 412 -7.90 9.16 34.38
CA GLU A 412 -8.31 8.05 35.23
C GLU A 412 -7.72 6.72 34.76
N ILE A 413 -7.70 6.48 33.44
CA ILE A 413 -7.11 5.27 32.83
C ILE A 413 -5.59 5.29 32.97
N ALA A 414 -4.95 6.44 32.76
CA ALA A 414 -3.50 6.57 32.93
C ALA A 414 -3.08 6.26 34.38
N GLU A 415 -3.81 6.79 35.37
CA GLU A 415 -3.58 6.53 36.78
C GLU A 415 -3.84 5.06 37.16
N LEU A 416 -4.92 4.48 36.64
CA LEU A 416 -5.23 3.07 36.81
C LEU A 416 -4.08 2.19 36.31
N LEU A 417 -3.62 2.38 35.08
CA LEU A 417 -2.56 1.57 34.50
C LEU A 417 -1.24 1.74 35.25
N LYS A 418 -0.91 2.97 35.62
CA LYS A 418 0.30 3.31 36.37
C LYS A 418 0.34 2.68 37.76
N SER A 419 -0.82 2.61 38.43
CA SER A 419 -0.93 2.02 39.77
C SER A 419 -1.08 0.50 39.74
N ALA A 420 -1.74 -0.06 38.70
CA ALA A 420 -2.10 -1.47 38.67
C ALA A 420 -1.05 -2.37 38.02
N ILE A 421 -0.37 -1.91 36.95
CA ILE A 421 0.53 -2.74 36.17
C ILE A 421 1.96 -2.61 36.67
N ASN A 422 2.63 -3.74 36.84
CA ASN A 422 4.03 -3.78 37.25
C ASN A 422 4.93 -3.29 36.10
N ASP A 423 5.91 -2.44 36.43
CA ASP A 423 6.82 -1.85 35.43
C ASP A 423 7.67 -2.92 34.72
N ASP A 424 7.94 -4.06 35.39
CA ASP A 424 8.67 -5.21 34.84
C ASP A 424 7.73 -6.33 34.33
N ALA A 425 6.47 -6.04 34.10
CA ALA A 425 5.50 -7.03 33.63
C ALA A 425 5.89 -7.60 32.25
N GLY A 426 5.84 -8.92 32.14
CA GLY A 426 6.14 -9.66 30.92
C GLY A 426 5.01 -9.60 29.88
N ILE A 427 5.20 -10.34 28.78
CA ILE A 427 4.18 -10.49 27.72
C ILE A 427 3.14 -11.54 28.14
N SER A 428 3.56 -12.61 28.83
CA SER A 428 2.70 -13.74 29.19
C SER A 428 1.97 -13.49 30.50
N VAL A 429 0.65 -13.57 30.44
CA VAL A 429 -0.22 -13.46 31.62
C VAL A 429 -0.07 -14.68 32.57
N LYS A 430 0.42 -15.80 32.05
CA LYS A 430 0.55 -17.06 32.81
C LYS A 430 1.79 -17.09 33.71
N ASP A 431 2.73 -16.19 33.48
CA ASP A 431 4.01 -16.18 34.25
C ASP A 431 3.88 -15.43 35.58
N GLY A 432 2.76 -14.72 35.79
CA GLY A 432 2.53 -13.87 36.96
C GLY A 432 3.34 -12.56 36.91
N ASN A 433 3.45 -11.89 38.05
CA ASN A 433 4.15 -10.60 38.21
C ASN A 433 3.55 -9.47 37.36
N ILE A 434 2.21 -9.48 37.20
CA ILE A 434 1.48 -8.54 36.36
C ILE A 434 1.10 -7.28 37.18
N ILE A 435 0.60 -7.51 38.39
CA ILE A 435 0.03 -6.48 39.25
C ILE A 435 1.14 -5.84 40.10
N LYS A 436 1.12 -4.53 40.17
CA LYS A 436 2.08 -3.73 40.95
C LYS A 436 1.86 -3.92 42.44
N SER A 437 2.94 -3.96 43.22
CA SER A 437 2.83 -4.02 44.68
C SER A 437 2.14 -2.76 45.22
N GLY A 438 1.24 -2.97 46.19
CA GLY A 438 0.41 -1.90 46.74
C GLY A 438 -0.93 -1.65 46.04
N TYR A 439 -1.17 -2.29 44.88
CA TYR A 439 -2.46 -2.18 44.19
C TYR A 439 -3.56 -3.03 44.82
N ASN A 440 -3.22 -4.27 45.24
CA ASN A 440 -4.20 -5.18 45.87
C ASN A 440 -3.51 -5.90 47.05
N ALA A 441 -4.08 -5.75 48.26
CA ALA A 441 -3.52 -6.30 49.48
C ALA A 441 -3.43 -7.83 49.50
N GLU A 442 -4.42 -8.52 48.88
CA GLU A 442 -4.44 -10.00 48.82
C GLU A 442 -3.34 -10.54 47.88
N VAL A 443 -3.05 -9.84 46.78
CA VAL A 443 -1.90 -10.17 45.89
C VAL A 443 -0.60 -10.02 46.65
N ASP A 444 -0.44 -8.91 47.40
CA ASP A 444 0.78 -8.64 48.16
C ASP A 444 1.00 -9.67 49.27
N GLU A 445 -0.07 -10.11 49.95
CA GLU A 445 -0.01 -11.16 50.94
C GLU A 445 0.41 -12.50 50.32
N LEU A 446 -0.24 -12.94 49.25
CA LEU A 446 0.07 -14.17 48.53
C LEU A 446 1.51 -14.17 47.99
N ARG A 447 1.96 -13.04 47.45
CA ARG A 447 3.32 -12.85 46.95
C ARG A 447 4.34 -12.95 48.10
N SER A 448 4.05 -12.30 49.21
CA SER A 448 4.89 -12.37 50.44
C SER A 448 5.00 -13.81 50.96
N LEU A 449 3.89 -14.56 50.97
CA LEU A 449 3.89 -15.98 51.37
C LEU A 449 4.76 -16.83 50.42
N ALA A 450 4.66 -16.61 49.10
CA ALA A 450 5.47 -17.32 48.11
C ALA A 450 6.98 -16.98 48.22
N GLU A 451 7.32 -15.72 48.46
CA GLU A 451 8.72 -15.26 48.63
C GLU A 451 9.33 -15.70 49.97
N ASN A 452 8.56 -15.56 51.05
CA ASN A 452 8.96 -16.04 52.36
C ASN A 452 9.16 -17.56 52.38
N GLY A 453 8.46 -18.30 51.55
CA GLY A 453 8.67 -19.72 51.30
C GLY A 453 10.12 -20.01 50.84
N GLY A 454 10.67 -19.19 49.96
CA GLY A 454 12.08 -19.31 49.54
C GLY A 454 13.10 -19.00 50.66
N LYS A 455 12.77 -18.10 51.57
CA LYS A 455 13.58 -17.84 52.78
C LYS A 455 13.46 -19.00 53.77
N TRP A 456 12.23 -19.46 53.99
CA TRP A 456 11.97 -20.63 54.87
C TRP A 456 12.71 -21.88 54.37
N LEU A 457 12.75 -22.15 53.08
CA LEU A 457 13.50 -23.26 52.50
C LEU A 457 15.02 -23.15 52.76
N ARG A 458 15.61 -21.98 52.69
CA ARG A 458 17.03 -21.74 53.03
C ARG A 458 17.30 -21.90 54.49
N ASP A 459 16.41 -21.37 55.31
CA ASP A 459 16.52 -21.50 56.78
C ASP A 459 16.30 -22.98 57.18
N PHE A 460 15.39 -23.66 56.58
CA PHE A 460 15.15 -25.14 56.74
C PHE A 460 16.38 -25.94 56.31
N GLU A 461 16.97 -25.64 55.15
CA GLU A 461 18.19 -26.28 54.67
C GLU A 461 19.36 -26.09 55.71
N SER A 462 19.50 -24.89 56.21
CA SER A 462 20.53 -24.54 57.20
C SER A 462 20.29 -25.29 58.54
N ALA A 463 19.05 -25.30 59.03
CA ALA A 463 18.64 -26.01 60.22
C ALA A 463 18.84 -27.53 60.11
N GLU A 464 18.46 -28.09 58.94
CA GLU A 464 18.64 -29.52 58.66
C GLU A 464 20.12 -29.91 58.52
N LYS A 465 20.96 -29.08 57.94
CA LYS A 465 22.42 -29.27 57.93
C LYS A 465 22.99 -29.31 59.33
N THR A 466 22.52 -28.43 60.20
CA THR A 466 22.98 -28.36 61.60
C THR A 466 22.48 -29.54 62.39
N ARG A 467 21.19 -29.89 62.24
CA ARG A 467 20.57 -30.99 62.95
C ARG A 467 21.12 -32.38 62.58
N THR A 468 21.33 -32.60 61.25
CA THR A 468 21.82 -33.89 60.73
C THR A 468 23.34 -34.01 60.66
N GLY A 469 24.08 -32.91 60.79
CA GLY A 469 25.53 -32.85 60.57
C GLY A 469 25.97 -33.07 59.11
N ILE A 470 25.05 -33.19 58.18
CA ILE A 470 25.33 -33.45 56.76
C ILE A 470 25.60 -32.13 56.02
N LYS A 471 26.86 -31.74 55.87
CA LYS A 471 27.27 -30.49 55.27
C LYS A 471 26.91 -30.36 53.76
N THR A 472 26.73 -31.51 53.08
CA THR A 472 26.44 -31.57 51.65
C THR A 472 24.94 -31.58 51.33
N LEU A 473 24.09 -31.55 52.36
CA LEU A 473 22.64 -31.53 52.25
C LEU A 473 22.20 -30.29 51.45
N LYS A 474 21.35 -30.44 50.46
CA LYS A 474 20.76 -29.31 49.68
C LYS A 474 19.26 -29.55 49.56
N VAL A 475 18.49 -28.51 49.66
CA VAL A 475 17.09 -28.50 49.30
C VAL A 475 16.95 -27.98 47.86
N SER A 476 16.29 -28.75 47.00
CA SER A 476 16.12 -28.42 45.60
C SER A 476 14.71 -28.76 45.14
N TYR A 477 14.29 -28.22 43.99
CA TYR A 477 12.98 -28.46 43.38
C TYR A 477 13.07 -29.22 42.04
N ASN A 478 12.14 -30.11 41.82
CA ASN A 478 11.96 -30.82 40.54
C ASN A 478 10.47 -30.93 40.22
N ARG A 479 10.11 -30.62 38.96
CA ARG A 479 8.70 -30.67 38.52
C ARG A 479 7.98 -31.97 38.76
N VAL A 480 8.69 -33.11 38.83
CA VAL A 480 8.11 -34.46 39.01
C VAL A 480 7.93 -34.81 40.49
N PHE A 481 8.86 -34.37 41.36
CA PHE A 481 8.91 -34.77 42.74
C PHE A 481 8.68 -33.63 43.76
N GLY A 482 8.52 -32.40 43.27
CA GLY A 482 8.40 -31.25 44.14
C GLY A 482 9.72 -30.84 44.81
N TYR A 483 9.61 -30.27 46.01
CA TYR A 483 10.83 -29.98 46.83
C TYR A 483 11.36 -31.26 47.46
N TYR A 484 12.66 -31.44 47.42
CA TYR A 484 13.37 -32.59 47.96
C TYR A 484 14.69 -32.16 48.58
N ILE A 485 15.13 -32.99 49.56
CA ILE A 485 16.43 -32.91 50.18
C ILE A 485 17.35 -33.84 49.40
N GLU A 486 18.46 -33.30 48.86
CA GLU A 486 19.47 -34.12 48.20
C GLU A 486 20.66 -34.33 49.16
N VAL A 487 21.01 -35.59 49.37
CA VAL A 487 22.13 -35.99 50.23
C VAL A 487 23.07 -36.85 49.39
N SER A 488 24.37 -36.61 49.53
CA SER A 488 25.40 -37.44 48.91
C SER A 488 25.36 -38.86 49.51
N LYS A 489 25.58 -39.90 48.71
CA LYS A 489 25.63 -41.31 49.10
C LYS A 489 26.61 -41.57 50.22
N LEU A 490 27.67 -40.74 50.38
CA LEU A 490 28.61 -40.82 51.47
C LEU A 490 27.96 -40.65 52.87
N TYR A 491 26.82 -39.97 52.93
CA TYR A 491 26.10 -39.69 54.17
C TYR A 491 24.77 -40.45 54.25
N ALA A 492 24.49 -41.40 53.35
CA ALA A 492 23.22 -42.11 53.30
C ALA A 492 22.92 -42.91 54.60
N GLY A 493 23.94 -43.37 55.32
CA GLY A 493 23.84 -44.02 56.64
C GLY A 493 23.57 -43.09 57.80
N SER A 494 23.75 -41.75 57.62
CA SER A 494 23.53 -40.72 58.64
C SER A 494 22.18 -40.01 58.47
N VAL A 495 21.37 -40.44 57.54
CA VAL A 495 20.07 -39.83 57.25
C VAL A 495 19.07 -40.23 58.32
N PRO A 496 18.30 -39.29 58.92
CA PRO A 496 17.27 -39.60 59.93
C PRO A 496 16.17 -40.52 59.39
N LEU A 497 15.61 -41.38 60.30
CA LEU A 497 14.54 -42.33 59.91
C LEU A 497 13.25 -41.66 59.35
N GLU A 498 13.01 -40.42 59.70
CA GLU A 498 11.88 -39.62 59.22
C GLU A 498 12.00 -39.14 57.76
N TYR A 499 13.20 -39.25 57.14
CA TYR A 499 13.41 -38.92 55.73
C TYR A 499 12.90 -40.10 54.88
N GLN A 500 11.89 -39.81 54.09
CA GLN A 500 11.36 -40.74 53.12
C GLN A 500 12.13 -40.66 51.81
N ARG A 501 12.81 -41.74 51.43
CA ARG A 501 13.55 -41.81 50.17
C ARG A 501 12.61 -41.87 49.00
N LYS A 502 12.81 -40.95 48.01
CA LYS A 502 12.01 -40.88 46.75
C LYS A 502 12.78 -41.34 45.53
N GLN A 503 14.08 -41.03 45.45
CA GLN A 503 14.88 -41.37 44.28
C GLN A 503 16.34 -41.59 44.66
N THR A 504 16.96 -42.60 44.04
CA THR A 504 18.41 -42.85 44.13
C THR A 504 19.06 -42.48 42.82
N LEU A 505 20.05 -41.61 42.87
CA LEU A 505 20.88 -41.17 41.73
C LEU A 505 22.29 -41.82 41.81
N ALA A 506 23.13 -41.62 40.80
CA ALA A 506 24.46 -42.23 40.77
C ALA A 506 25.31 -41.80 42.00
N ASN A 507 25.29 -40.51 42.40
CA ASN A 507 26.11 -39.95 43.47
C ASN A 507 25.36 -39.38 44.67
N SER A 508 24.01 -39.32 44.63
CA SER A 508 23.18 -38.77 45.69
C SER A 508 21.85 -39.53 45.82
N GLU A 509 21.17 -39.30 46.94
CA GLU A 509 19.80 -39.80 47.17
C GLU A 509 18.90 -38.59 47.49
N ARG A 510 17.65 -38.70 47.10
CA ARG A 510 16.64 -37.66 47.28
C ARG A 510 15.59 -38.11 48.27
N TYR A 511 15.33 -37.24 49.22
CA TYR A 511 14.44 -37.48 50.34
C TYR A 511 13.39 -36.41 50.46
N ILE A 512 12.26 -36.72 51.11
CA ILE A 512 11.25 -35.77 51.54
C ILE A 512 10.96 -35.93 53.00
N THR A 513 10.52 -34.87 53.66
CA THR A 513 10.05 -34.84 55.03
C THR A 513 8.61 -34.33 55.08
N PRO A 514 7.78 -34.72 56.09
CA PRO A 514 6.44 -34.17 56.26
C PRO A 514 6.43 -32.63 56.33
N GLN A 515 7.39 -32.02 57.01
CA GLN A 515 7.54 -30.57 57.15
C GLN A 515 7.80 -29.92 55.80
N LEU A 516 8.72 -30.51 55.01
CA LEU A 516 9.02 -30.01 53.67
C LEU A 516 7.80 -30.11 52.76
N LYS A 517 7.05 -31.15 52.85
CA LYS A 517 5.83 -31.37 52.04
C LYS A 517 4.72 -30.39 52.43
N GLU A 518 4.49 -30.10 53.67
CA GLU A 518 3.51 -29.13 54.17
C GLU A 518 3.88 -27.71 53.72
N ALA A 519 5.15 -27.36 53.81
CA ALA A 519 5.65 -26.10 53.34
C ALA A 519 5.52 -25.95 51.79
N GLU A 520 5.83 -27.03 51.08
CA GLU A 520 5.63 -27.13 49.65
C GLU A 520 4.18 -26.83 49.23
N GLU A 521 3.23 -27.50 49.84
CA GLU A 521 1.79 -27.32 49.57
C GLU A 521 1.35 -25.86 49.79
N LYS A 522 1.83 -25.21 50.88
CA LYS A 522 1.56 -23.81 51.19
C LYS A 522 2.20 -22.84 50.19
N ILE A 523 3.44 -23.06 49.79
CA ILE A 523 4.20 -22.19 48.87
C ILE A 523 3.60 -22.30 47.43
N LEU A 524 3.36 -23.52 46.97
CA LEU A 524 2.84 -23.76 45.63
C LEU A 524 1.39 -23.25 45.49
N SER A 525 0.55 -23.52 46.50
CA SER A 525 -0.84 -22.99 46.47
C SER A 525 -0.87 -21.47 46.54
N ALA A 526 -0.01 -20.82 47.35
CA ALA A 526 0.07 -19.38 47.39
C ALA A 526 0.51 -18.78 46.05
N LYS A 527 1.52 -19.38 45.38
CA LYS A 527 1.99 -18.95 44.07
C LYS A 527 0.90 -19.11 43.00
N GLU A 528 0.21 -20.23 42.99
CA GLU A 528 -0.86 -20.52 42.02
C GLU A 528 -2.06 -19.56 42.20
N ASN A 529 -2.50 -19.38 43.46
CA ASN A 529 -3.55 -18.45 43.81
C ASN A 529 -3.17 -16.99 43.46
N CYS A 530 -1.92 -16.61 43.69
CA CYS A 530 -1.41 -15.28 43.29
C CYS A 530 -1.55 -15.07 41.77
N ILE A 531 -1.09 -16.01 40.95
CA ILE A 531 -1.20 -15.93 39.49
C ILE A 531 -2.66 -15.85 39.02
N GLN A 532 -3.55 -16.66 39.62
CA GLN A 532 -4.98 -16.64 39.30
C GLN A 532 -5.65 -15.32 39.69
N LEU A 533 -5.30 -14.76 40.85
CA LEU A 533 -5.82 -13.47 41.28
C LEU A 533 -5.30 -12.32 40.42
N GLU A 534 -4.00 -12.32 40.08
CA GLU A 534 -3.42 -11.35 39.14
C GLU A 534 -4.10 -11.42 37.77
N TYR A 535 -4.40 -12.64 37.28
CA TYR A 535 -5.13 -12.82 36.01
C TYR A 535 -6.54 -12.24 36.08
N ARG A 536 -7.27 -12.46 37.18
CA ARG A 536 -8.62 -11.89 37.37
C ARG A 536 -8.58 -10.37 37.39
N LEU A 537 -7.71 -9.77 38.17
CA LEU A 537 -7.55 -8.32 38.25
C LEU A 537 -7.14 -7.71 36.89
N PHE A 538 -6.28 -8.40 36.15
CA PHE A 538 -5.92 -7.99 34.81
C PHE A 538 -7.07 -8.06 33.83
N THR A 539 -7.96 -9.05 33.97
CA THR A 539 -9.19 -9.15 33.18
C THR A 539 -10.14 -7.97 33.46
N GLU A 540 -10.31 -7.58 34.72
CA GLU A 540 -11.08 -6.39 35.08
C GLU A 540 -10.49 -5.09 34.49
N ILE A 541 -9.15 -5.00 34.42
CA ILE A 541 -8.48 -3.86 33.74
C ILE A 541 -8.77 -3.88 32.25
N ARG A 542 -8.73 -5.05 31.58
CA ARG A 542 -9.08 -5.19 30.16
C ARG A 542 -10.52 -4.74 29.86
N GLU A 543 -11.47 -5.08 30.72
CA GLU A 543 -12.87 -4.65 30.59
C GLU A 543 -12.99 -3.13 30.64
N LYS A 544 -12.35 -2.47 31.62
CA LYS A 544 -12.30 -1.01 31.70
C LYS A 544 -11.65 -0.35 30.47
N LEU A 545 -10.60 -0.95 29.90
CA LEU A 545 -9.99 -0.48 28.66
C LEU A 545 -10.96 -0.62 27.47
N SER A 546 -11.75 -1.68 27.43
CA SER A 546 -12.76 -1.90 26.39
C SER A 546 -13.83 -0.81 26.40
N ASP A 547 -14.24 -0.31 27.55
CA ASP A 547 -15.20 0.79 27.67
C ASP A 547 -14.66 2.12 27.12
N CYS A 548 -13.33 2.27 27.05
CA CYS A 548 -12.66 3.49 26.60
C CYS A 548 -12.25 3.49 25.12
N LEU A 549 -12.58 2.47 24.33
CA LEU A 549 -12.16 2.30 22.92
C LEU A 549 -12.49 3.53 22.05
N SER A 550 -13.63 4.16 22.25
CA SER A 550 -14.04 5.32 21.45
C SER A 550 -13.16 6.55 21.69
N ALA A 551 -12.76 6.80 22.95
CA ALA A 551 -11.87 7.89 23.32
C ALA A 551 -10.44 7.63 22.80
N LEU A 552 -9.93 6.38 22.94
CA LEU A 552 -8.65 5.98 22.40
C LEU A 552 -8.58 6.18 20.89
N LYS A 553 -9.61 5.81 20.14
CA LYS A 553 -9.70 6.05 18.69
C LYS A 553 -9.74 7.52 18.31
N LEU A 554 -10.45 8.34 19.09
CA LEU A 554 -10.44 9.78 18.85
C LEU A 554 -9.05 10.37 19.04
N ASN A 555 -8.37 10.02 20.13
CA ASN A 555 -6.99 10.44 20.37
C ASN A 555 -6.05 9.97 19.25
N SER A 556 -6.16 8.70 18.82
CA SER A 556 -5.31 8.18 17.75
C SER A 556 -5.46 8.95 16.44
N ALA A 557 -6.70 9.30 16.07
CA ALA A 557 -6.97 10.08 14.86
C ALA A 557 -6.39 11.50 14.93
N VAL A 558 -6.52 12.17 16.09
CA VAL A 558 -5.95 13.51 16.32
C VAL A 558 -4.42 13.47 16.27
N ILE A 559 -3.82 12.50 16.94
CA ILE A 559 -2.35 12.32 16.95
C ILE A 559 -1.82 12.05 15.55
N ALA A 560 -2.48 11.18 14.78
CA ALA A 560 -2.09 10.89 13.41
C ALA A 560 -2.13 12.15 12.52
N GLU A 561 -3.14 13.00 12.69
CA GLU A 561 -3.26 14.26 11.92
C GLU A 561 -2.18 15.27 12.32
N LEU A 562 -1.89 15.43 13.61
CA LEU A 562 -0.81 16.29 14.11
C LEU A 562 0.57 15.82 13.64
N ASP A 563 0.82 14.52 13.67
CA ASP A 563 2.07 13.92 13.23
C ASP A 563 2.27 14.07 11.70
N ALA A 564 1.21 13.91 10.90
CA ALA A 564 1.26 14.14 9.47
C ALA A 564 1.60 15.60 9.14
N PHE A 565 1.03 16.58 9.84
CA PHE A 565 1.38 18.00 9.69
C PHE A 565 2.81 18.28 10.14
N CYS A 566 3.25 17.70 11.25
CA CYS A 566 4.63 17.80 11.73
C CYS A 566 5.61 17.21 10.69
N SER A 567 5.25 16.10 10.07
CA SER A 567 6.03 15.46 9.00
C SER A 567 6.18 16.37 7.78
N PHE A 568 5.09 16.98 7.29
CA PHE A 568 5.15 17.96 6.19
C PHE A 568 6.02 19.17 6.55
N ALA A 569 5.89 19.70 7.76
CA ALA A 569 6.68 20.84 8.22
C ALA A 569 8.18 20.49 8.31
N LYS A 570 8.53 19.31 8.85
CA LYS A 570 9.91 18.81 8.90
C LYS A 570 10.50 18.65 7.49
N ALA A 571 9.73 18.04 6.56
CA ALA A 571 10.15 17.88 5.19
C ALA A 571 10.33 19.23 4.47
N ALA A 572 9.44 20.19 4.72
CA ALA A 572 9.50 21.53 4.15
C ALA A 572 10.75 22.30 4.61
N VAL A 573 11.01 22.31 5.91
CA VAL A 573 12.17 22.99 6.49
C VAL A 573 13.48 22.35 6.03
N ALA A 574 13.55 21.00 6.04
CA ALA A 574 14.77 20.28 5.66
C ALA A 574 15.15 20.48 4.18
N ASN A 575 14.17 20.64 3.28
CA ASN A 575 14.38 20.72 1.84
C ASN A 575 14.16 22.14 1.27
N GLY A 576 13.87 23.13 2.11
CA GLY A 576 13.62 24.51 1.68
C GLY A 576 12.41 24.62 0.74
N TYR A 577 11.29 23.98 1.10
CA TYR A 577 10.04 24.06 0.36
C TYR A 577 9.27 25.30 0.76
N VAL A 578 8.38 25.78 -0.12
CA VAL A 578 7.60 26.99 0.10
C VAL A 578 6.10 26.68 0.09
N ARG A 579 5.33 27.50 0.79
CA ARG A 579 3.88 27.42 0.79
C ARG A 579 3.33 27.75 -0.61
N PRO A 580 2.57 26.84 -1.28
CA PRO A 580 1.88 27.14 -2.51
C PRO A 580 0.63 28.01 -2.24
N ARG A 581 0.26 28.85 -3.21
CA ARG A 581 -1.05 29.50 -3.27
C ARG A 581 -1.99 28.61 -4.05
N ILE A 582 -3.21 28.41 -3.56
CA ILE A 582 -4.25 27.65 -4.27
C ILE A 582 -5.17 28.64 -4.99
N ASN A 583 -5.64 28.26 -6.17
CA ASN A 583 -6.59 29.07 -6.94
C ASN A 583 -7.60 28.21 -7.70
N THR A 584 -8.73 28.81 -8.02
CA THR A 584 -9.80 28.21 -8.86
C THR A 584 -9.79 28.75 -10.29
N LYS A 585 -8.82 29.64 -10.63
CA LYS A 585 -8.75 30.34 -11.94
C LYS A 585 -8.09 29.53 -13.04
N GLY A 586 -7.76 28.27 -12.79
CA GLY A 586 -7.16 27.37 -13.79
C GLY A 586 -5.69 27.65 -14.13
N ARG A 587 -4.96 28.46 -13.31
CA ARG A 587 -3.54 28.76 -13.56
C ARG A 587 -2.63 27.87 -12.71
N ILE A 588 -1.61 27.28 -13.34
CA ILE A 588 -0.46 26.64 -12.71
C ILE A 588 0.76 27.51 -13.00
N SER A 589 1.31 28.15 -11.98
CA SER A 589 2.51 28.96 -12.10
C SER A 589 3.51 28.54 -11.05
N ILE A 590 4.65 27.99 -11.47
CA ILE A 590 5.72 27.46 -10.64
C ILE A 590 6.99 28.24 -11.02
N THR A 591 7.60 28.93 -10.06
CA THR A 591 8.86 29.62 -10.24
C THR A 591 9.99 28.79 -9.65
N ASP A 592 11.01 28.50 -10.45
CA ASP A 592 12.19 27.75 -10.05
C ASP A 592 11.83 26.45 -9.33
N GLY A 593 10.95 25.66 -9.94
CA GLY A 593 10.53 24.36 -9.43
C GLY A 593 11.66 23.33 -9.47
N ARG A 594 11.68 22.41 -8.49
CA ARG A 594 12.66 21.33 -8.34
C ARG A 594 11.93 20.01 -8.22
N HIS A 595 12.59 18.90 -8.51
CA HIS A 595 11.96 17.59 -8.44
C HIS A 595 12.12 17.00 -7.03
N PRO A 596 11.02 16.78 -6.28
CA PRO A 596 11.10 16.42 -4.85
C PRO A 596 11.83 15.11 -4.58
N VAL A 597 11.74 14.13 -5.51
CA VAL A 597 12.32 12.80 -5.33
C VAL A 597 13.76 12.72 -5.87
N VAL A 598 14.04 13.41 -6.99
CA VAL A 598 15.35 13.34 -7.65
C VAL A 598 16.39 14.21 -6.95
N GLU A 599 15.99 15.42 -6.52
CA GLU A 599 16.88 16.39 -5.90
C GLU A 599 17.65 15.85 -4.68
N PRO A 600 17.03 15.16 -3.69
CA PRO A 600 17.75 14.68 -2.51
C PRO A 600 18.82 13.61 -2.81
N GLY A 601 18.72 12.93 -3.95
CA GLY A 601 19.68 11.90 -4.37
C GLY A 601 20.84 12.42 -5.23
N MET A 602 20.81 13.70 -5.62
CA MET A 602 21.85 14.28 -6.48
C MET A 602 23.06 14.76 -5.67
N LYS A 603 24.26 14.56 -6.23
CA LYS A 603 25.50 15.13 -5.67
C LYS A 603 25.67 16.60 -6.09
N ASP A 604 25.23 16.94 -7.29
CA ASP A 604 25.28 18.28 -7.83
C ASP A 604 23.98 19.04 -7.58
N ALA A 605 24.02 20.37 -7.60
CA ALA A 605 22.83 21.18 -7.44
C ALA A 605 21.80 20.91 -8.54
N PHE A 606 20.55 20.68 -8.15
CA PHE A 606 19.44 20.51 -9.09
C PHE A 606 19.21 21.81 -9.90
N VAL A 607 19.02 21.70 -11.21
CA VAL A 607 18.70 22.86 -12.07
C VAL A 607 17.20 23.15 -12.00
N PRO A 608 16.78 24.25 -11.35
CA PRO A 608 15.36 24.55 -11.19
C PRO A 608 14.74 25.03 -12.51
N ASN A 609 13.47 24.73 -12.74
CA ASN A 609 12.73 25.13 -13.93
C ASN A 609 11.39 25.73 -13.56
N SER A 610 11.04 26.83 -14.29
CA SER A 610 9.75 27.48 -14.11
C SER A 610 8.72 26.96 -15.11
N THR A 611 7.44 27.01 -14.72
CA THR A 611 6.30 26.59 -15.53
C THR A 611 5.18 27.60 -15.36
N ASP A 612 4.59 28.06 -16.45
CA ASP A 612 3.37 28.87 -16.42
C ASP A 612 2.36 28.29 -17.43
N MET A 613 1.21 27.86 -16.90
CA MET A 613 0.11 27.31 -17.67
C MET A 613 -1.20 27.98 -17.27
N ASN A 614 -2.03 28.28 -18.25
CA ASN A 614 -3.34 28.88 -18.01
C ASN A 614 -4.38 28.33 -19.00
N MET A 615 -5.63 28.69 -18.82
CA MET A 615 -6.73 28.20 -19.67
C MET A 615 -6.85 28.92 -21.02
N GLN A 616 -6.06 29.95 -21.28
CA GLN A 616 -6.18 30.81 -22.46
C GLN A 616 -5.06 30.57 -23.47
N ASN A 617 -3.88 31.08 -23.18
CA ASN A 617 -2.79 31.15 -24.12
C ASN A 617 -1.70 30.11 -23.97
N ASP A 618 -1.55 29.53 -22.78
CA ASP A 618 -0.48 28.60 -22.43
C ASP A 618 -1.09 27.33 -21.76
N ARG A 619 -2.05 26.70 -22.44
CA ARG A 619 -2.75 25.52 -21.93
C ARG A 619 -1.99 24.25 -22.24
N LEU A 620 -1.42 24.12 -23.42
CA LEU A 620 -0.69 22.97 -23.89
C LEU A 620 0.75 23.38 -24.22
N ILE A 621 1.70 22.75 -23.56
CA ILE A 621 3.13 22.94 -23.76
C ILE A 621 3.69 21.76 -24.52
N ILE A 622 4.18 22.00 -25.74
CA ILE A 622 4.94 21.00 -26.51
C ILE A 622 6.41 21.15 -26.14
N LEU A 623 7.00 20.09 -25.61
CA LEU A 623 8.37 20.06 -25.12
C LEU A 623 9.26 19.24 -26.05
N THR A 624 10.21 19.89 -26.73
CA THR A 624 11.16 19.24 -27.62
C THR A 624 12.57 19.20 -27.03
N GLY A 625 13.41 18.34 -27.58
CA GLY A 625 14.79 18.19 -27.16
C GLY A 625 15.27 16.75 -27.05
N PRO A 626 16.56 16.49 -26.84
CA PRO A 626 17.13 15.17 -26.81
C PRO A 626 16.67 14.35 -25.61
N ASN A 627 16.72 13.03 -25.76
CA ASN A 627 16.54 12.13 -24.62
C ASN A 627 17.69 12.28 -23.64
N MET A 628 17.48 11.95 -22.38
CA MET A 628 18.39 12.14 -21.25
C MET A 628 18.65 13.61 -20.86
N ALA A 629 18.11 14.59 -21.57
CA ALA A 629 18.25 16.00 -21.19
C ALA A 629 17.38 16.44 -20.01
N GLY A 630 16.40 15.60 -19.58
CA GLY A 630 15.57 15.85 -18.41
C GLY A 630 14.11 16.26 -18.71
N LYS A 631 13.59 16.03 -19.94
CA LYS A 631 12.18 16.30 -20.31
C LYS A 631 11.20 15.64 -19.34
N SER A 632 11.29 14.32 -19.20
CA SER A 632 10.42 13.51 -18.35
C SER A 632 10.53 13.91 -16.88
N THR A 633 11.74 14.24 -16.41
CA THR A 633 11.98 14.73 -15.04
C THR A 633 11.25 16.06 -14.79
N TYR A 634 11.32 16.99 -15.74
CA TYR A 634 10.62 18.26 -15.65
C TYR A 634 9.10 18.09 -15.63
N MET A 635 8.57 17.24 -16.51
CA MET A 635 7.12 17.02 -16.55
C MET A 635 6.59 16.34 -15.28
N ARG A 636 7.31 15.33 -14.78
CA ARG A 636 6.98 14.69 -13.49
C ARG A 636 7.08 15.67 -12.31
N GLN A 637 8.08 16.56 -12.32
CA GLN A 637 8.23 17.64 -11.34
C GLN A 637 6.96 18.49 -11.26
N VAL A 638 6.41 18.93 -12.39
CA VAL A 638 5.19 19.75 -12.43
C VAL A 638 3.99 18.98 -11.86
N ALA A 639 3.84 17.71 -12.22
CA ALA A 639 2.78 16.85 -11.69
C ALA A 639 2.92 16.65 -10.18
N LEU A 640 4.13 16.36 -9.68
CA LEU A 640 4.38 16.15 -8.25
C LEU A 640 4.19 17.43 -7.43
N ILE A 641 4.63 18.60 -7.92
CA ILE A 641 4.39 19.89 -7.27
C ILE A 641 2.89 20.18 -7.19
N THR A 642 2.15 19.92 -8.27
CA THR A 642 0.68 20.05 -8.28
C THR A 642 0.04 19.12 -7.27
N LEU A 643 0.45 17.85 -7.23
CA LEU A 643 -0.05 16.88 -6.28
C LEU A 643 0.27 17.27 -4.83
N MET A 644 1.51 17.67 -4.53
CA MET A 644 1.94 18.12 -3.20
C MET A 644 1.10 19.31 -2.70
N ALA A 645 0.78 20.26 -3.58
CA ALA A 645 -0.10 21.37 -3.24
C ALA A 645 -1.50 20.89 -2.81
N HIS A 646 -2.06 19.87 -3.48
CA HIS A 646 -3.34 19.26 -3.14
C HIS A 646 -3.31 18.38 -1.88
N LEU A 647 -2.11 17.97 -1.43
CA LEU A 647 -1.94 17.33 -0.11
C LEU A 647 -2.07 18.33 1.04
N GLY A 648 -1.92 19.61 0.76
CA GLY A 648 -1.70 20.64 1.77
C GLY A 648 -0.25 20.66 2.28
N SER A 649 0.70 20.19 1.48
CA SER A 649 2.14 20.23 1.75
C SER A 649 2.79 21.43 1.08
N PHE A 650 3.89 21.92 1.63
CA PHE A 650 4.78 22.84 0.95
C PHE A 650 5.46 22.16 -0.23
N VAL A 651 5.89 22.96 -1.21
CA VAL A 651 6.36 22.46 -2.52
C VAL A 651 7.80 22.91 -2.82
N PRO A 652 8.58 22.11 -3.56
CA PRO A 652 9.95 22.41 -3.96
C PRO A 652 9.99 23.46 -5.07
N ALA A 653 9.79 24.72 -4.73
CA ALA A 653 9.83 25.84 -5.66
C ALA A 653 10.26 27.11 -4.93
N LYS A 654 10.57 28.20 -5.69
CA LYS A 654 10.75 29.52 -5.10
C LYS A 654 9.41 30.22 -4.83
N ALA A 655 8.42 29.97 -5.69
CA ALA A 655 7.03 30.35 -5.51
C ALA A 655 6.13 29.43 -6.35
N ALA A 656 4.94 29.14 -5.87
CA ALA A 656 3.96 28.33 -6.60
C ALA A 656 2.54 28.88 -6.43
N ASN A 657 1.79 28.89 -7.53
CA ASN A 657 0.37 29.21 -7.54
C ASN A 657 -0.33 28.13 -8.37
N ILE A 658 -1.06 27.25 -7.69
CA ILE A 658 -1.57 25.98 -8.25
C ILE A 658 -3.09 26.03 -8.27
N CYS A 659 -3.70 25.73 -9.41
CA CYS A 659 -5.15 25.63 -9.50
C CYS A 659 -5.64 24.28 -9.02
N ILE A 660 -6.90 24.25 -8.54
CA ILE A 660 -7.59 23.00 -8.25
C ILE A 660 -7.66 22.16 -9.52
N THR A 661 -7.06 20.97 -9.42
CA THR A 661 -6.95 19.98 -10.49
C THR A 661 -7.76 18.76 -10.08
N ASP A 662 -8.68 18.33 -10.96
CA ASP A 662 -9.56 17.18 -10.65
C ASP A 662 -8.90 15.84 -10.88
N ARG A 663 -8.00 15.76 -11.87
CA ARG A 663 -7.27 14.52 -12.21
C ARG A 663 -5.87 14.83 -12.71
N ILE A 664 -4.93 13.99 -12.39
CA ILE A 664 -3.61 13.95 -13.01
C ILE A 664 -3.50 12.65 -13.78
N PHE A 665 -3.14 12.75 -15.05
CA PHE A 665 -2.85 11.61 -15.89
C PHE A 665 -1.41 11.67 -16.38
N THR A 666 -0.73 10.54 -16.38
CA THR A 666 0.63 10.43 -16.92
C THR A 666 0.73 9.29 -17.90
N ARG A 667 1.30 9.56 -19.08
CA ARG A 667 1.78 8.56 -20.03
C ARG A 667 3.28 8.77 -20.18
N VAL A 668 4.08 7.91 -19.58
CA VAL A 668 5.56 7.98 -19.59
C VAL A 668 6.09 6.60 -19.94
N GLY A 669 6.88 6.49 -21.00
CA GLY A 669 7.58 5.32 -21.52
C GLY A 669 7.03 3.93 -21.15
N ALA A 670 6.85 3.03 -22.08
CA ALA A 670 6.37 1.68 -21.79
C ALA A 670 7.40 0.89 -21.00
N SER A 671 7.02 0.37 -19.83
CA SER A 671 7.68 -0.84 -19.31
C SER A 671 7.12 -2.03 -20.08
N ASP A 672 7.97 -2.85 -20.67
CA ASP A 672 7.57 -4.09 -21.33
C ASP A 672 6.71 -4.93 -20.38
N SER A 673 5.43 -5.02 -20.69
CA SER A 673 4.48 -5.88 -19.96
C SER A 673 4.48 -7.26 -20.63
N LEU A 674 5.57 -8.00 -20.45
CA LEU A 674 5.73 -9.38 -20.97
C LEU A 674 4.61 -10.32 -20.48
N SER A 675 3.97 -9.98 -19.33
CA SER A 675 2.94 -10.82 -18.72
C SER A 675 1.57 -10.77 -19.40
N THR A 676 1.27 -9.74 -20.20
CA THR A 676 -0.05 -9.55 -20.83
C THR A 676 -0.10 -9.98 -22.30
N GLY A 677 1.07 -10.23 -22.94
CA GLY A 677 1.14 -10.59 -24.37
C GLY A 677 0.66 -9.48 -25.31
N GLN A 678 0.44 -8.26 -24.82
CA GLN A 678 0.03 -7.12 -25.64
C GLN A 678 1.25 -6.40 -26.21
N SER A 679 1.16 -5.94 -27.46
CA SER A 679 2.15 -5.06 -28.06
C SER A 679 2.29 -3.77 -27.25
N THR A 680 3.53 -3.27 -27.10
CA THR A 680 3.81 -1.98 -26.44
C THR A 680 2.99 -0.83 -27.01
N PHE A 681 2.75 -0.84 -28.33
CA PHE A 681 1.90 0.12 -28.99
C PHE A 681 0.43 0.02 -28.57
N MET A 682 -0.11 -1.22 -28.41
CA MET A 682 -1.50 -1.40 -27.95
C MET A 682 -1.69 -0.92 -26.52
N VAL A 683 -0.71 -1.17 -25.64
CA VAL A 683 -0.72 -0.65 -24.27
C VAL A 683 -0.71 0.87 -24.28
N GLU A 684 0.15 1.48 -25.11
CA GLU A 684 0.24 2.93 -25.28
C GLU A 684 -1.11 3.52 -25.75
N MET A 685 -1.73 2.95 -26.74
CA MET A 685 -3.02 3.43 -27.25
C MET A 685 -4.16 3.24 -26.23
N SER A 686 -4.14 2.17 -25.45
CA SER A 686 -5.12 1.93 -24.38
C SER A 686 -4.98 2.96 -23.25
N GLU A 687 -3.76 3.29 -22.85
CA GLU A 687 -3.49 4.35 -21.86
C GLU A 687 -3.96 5.71 -22.37
N MET A 688 -3.69 6.03 -23.65
CA MET A 688 -4.16 7.27 -24.25
C MET A 688 -5.68 7.32 -24.37
N ALA A 689 -6.35 6.22 -24.74
CA ALA A 689 -7.80 6.15 -24.76
C ALA A 689 -8.40 6.41 -23.38
N ASN A 690 -7.82 5.81 -22.33
CA ASN A 690 -8.23 6.08 -20.95
C ASN A 690 -8.09 7.57 -20.59
N ILE A 691 -6.96 8.20 -20.95
CA ILE A 691 -6.73 9.63 -20.69
C ILE A 691 -7.79 10.47 -21.42
N LEU A 692 -7.93 10.30 -22.74
CA LEU A 692 -8.81 11.14 -23.56
C LEU A 692 -10.29 11.00 -23.21
N ASN A 693 -10.73 9.80 -22.78
CA ASN A 693 -12.11 9.56 -22.36
C ASN A 693 -12.44 10.13 -20.97
N ASN A 694 -11.43 10.28 -20.10
CA ASN A 694 -11.65 10.65 -18.69
C ASN A 694 -11.11 12.03 -18.33
N ALA A 695 -10.31 12.68 -19.19
CA ALA A 695 -9.78 14.00 -18.94
C ALA A 695 -10.88 15.07 -19.07
N THR A 696 -10.78 16.09 -18.22
CA THR A 696 -11.64 17.27 -18.23
C THR A 696 -10.80 18.54 -18.44
N SER A 697 -11.43 19.69 -18.62
CA SER A 697 -10.71 20.97 -18.71
C SER A 697 -9.94 21.33 -17.43
N ARG A 698 -10.26 20.70 -16.28
CA ARG A 698 -9.53 20.90 -15.03
C ARG A 698 -8.38 19.92 -14.83
N SER A 699 -8.23 18.93 -15.70
CA SER A 699 -7.19 17.90 -15.59
C SER A 699 -5.81 18.42 -15.98
N LEU A 700 -4.76 17.76 -15.47
CA LEU A 700 -3.37 17.95 -15.86
C LEU A 700 -2.86 16.68 -16.53
N LEU A 701 -2.43 16.79 -17.78
CA LEU A 701 -1.94 15.68 -18.59
C LEU A 701 -0.42 15.77 -18.74
N ILE A 702 0.27 14.67 -18.48
CA ILE A 702 1.71 14.51 -18.67
C ILE A 702 1.92 13.41 -19.71
N ILE A 703 2.28 13.79 -20.92
CA ILE A 703 2.35 12.87 -22.05
C ILE A 703 3.77 12.86 -22.59
N ASP A 704 4.44 11.74 -22.46
CA ASP A 704 5.84 11.57 -22.88
C ASP A 704 5.90 10.60 -24.05
N GLU A 705 6.20 11.12 -25.23
CA GLU A 705 6.57 10.39 -26.44
C GLU A 705 5.52 9.39 -26.97
N ILE A 706 4.45 9.90 -27.55
CA ILE A 706 3.43 9.08 -28.23
C ILE A 706 3.86 8.74 -29.64
N GLY A 707 3.50 7.52 -30.12
CA GLY A 707 3.65 7.07 -31.49
C GLY A 707 4.97 6.39 -31.81
N ARG A 708 5.76 6.01 -30.81
CA ARG A 708 7.06 5.33 -31.02
C ARG A 708 6.92 3.87 -31.46
N GLY A 709 5.83 3.23 -31.13
CA GLY A 709 5.60 1.79 -31.40
C GLY A 709 5.14 1.45 -32.81
N THR A 710 5.08 2.43 -33.74
CA THR A 710 4.56 2.25 -35.10
C THR A 710 5.42 3.02 -36.12
N SER A 711 5.01 3.06 -37.39
CA SER A 711 5.70 3.83 -38.43
C SER A 711 5.73 5.35 -38.08
N THR A 712 6.75 6.07 -38.55
CA THR A 712 6.94 7.47 -38.23
C THR A 712 5.73 8.33 -38.61
N PHE A 713 5.15 8.11 -39.79
CA PHE A 713 4.02 8.88 -40.26
C PHE A 713 2.72 8.57 -39.50
N ASP A 714 2.47 7.29 -39.16
CA ASP A 714 1.33 6.90 -38.34
C ASP A 714 1.45 7.50 -36.92
N GLY A 715 2.65 7.38 -36.33
CA GLY A 715 2.92 7.94 -35.01
C GLY A 715 2.77 9.46 -34.96
N LEU A 716 3.29 10.18 -35.95
CA LEU A 716 3.10 11.63 -36.10
C LEU A 716 1.63 12.00 -36.26
N SER A 717 0.89 11.27 -37.13
CA SER A 717 -0.51 11.55 -37.39
C SER A 717 -1.37 11.36 -36.12
N ILE A 718 -1.11 10.30 -35.34
CA ILE A 718 -1.81 10.05 -34.08
C ILE A 718 -1.46 11.15 -33.05
N ALA A 719 -0.16 11.48 -32.91
CA ALA A 719 0.29 12.52 -31.97
C ALA A 719 -0.33 13.91 -32.31
N TRP A 720 -0.40 14.23 -33.59
CA TRP A 720 -1.02 15.46 -34.08
C TRP A 720 -2.52 15.51 -33.73
N ALA A 721 -3.26 14.45 -34.06
CA ALA A 721 -4.68 14.34 -33.76
C ALA A 721 -4.98 14.40 -32.25
N VAL A 722 -4.13 13.77 -31.43
CA VAL A 722 -4.23 13.83 -29.96
C VAL A 722 -4.04 15.25 -29.44
N LEU A 723 -3.06 15.99 -29.97
CA LEU A 723 -2.83 17.38 -29.59
C LEU A 723 -4.00 18.30 -29.99
N GLU A 724 -4.57 18.11 -31.19
CA GLU A 724 -5.77 18.81 -31.62
C GLU A 724 -6.97 18.51 -30.72
N TYR A 725 -7.15 17.25 -30.34
CA TYR A 725 -8.24 16.84 -29.43
C TYR A 725 -8.11 17.47 -28.06
N ILE A 726 -6.90 17.45 -27.47
CA ILE A 726 -6.62 18.02 -26.13
C ILE A 726 -6.75 19.56 -26.17
N SER A 727 -6.28 20.20 -27.25
CA SER A 727 -6.33 21.66 -27.39
C SER A 727 -7.74 22.20 -27.58
N ASN A 728 -8.69 21.37 -28.06
CA ASN A 728 -10.06 21.79 -28.27
C ASN A 728 -10.84 21.88 -26.94
N PRO A 729 -11.32 23.09 -26.53
CA PRO A 729 -12.07 23.26 -25.28
C PRO A 729 -13.40 22.50 -25.23
N GLU A 730 -14.03 22.26 -26.38
CA GLU A 730 -15.31 21.52 -26.46
C GLU A 730 -15.11 20.01 -26.28
N LYS A 731 -13.93 19.48 -26.61
CA LYS A 731 -13.63 18.05 -26.50
C LYS A 731 -12.94 17.68 -25.19
N CYS A 732 -11.88 18.38 -24.85
CA CYS A 732 -11.09 18.11 -23.64
C CYS A 732 -10.69 19.43 -22.93
N GLY A 733 -9.91 20.30 -23.58
CA GLY A 733 -9.47 21.58 -23.02
C GLY A 733 -8.56 21.48 -21.81
N ALA A 734 -7.96 20.32 -21.52
CA ALA A 734 -7.09 20.10 -20.38
C ALA A 734 -5.76 20.84 -20.51
N LYS A 735 -5.11 21.08 -19.36
CA LYS A 735 -3.70 21.50 -19.34
C LYS A 735 -2.83 20.29 -19.62
N ALA A 736 -1.87 20.44 -20.56
CA ALA A 736 -1.02 19.34 -20.95
C ALA A 736 0.45 19.74 -21.11
N LEU A 737 1.35 18.87 -20.64
CA LEU A 737 2.76 18.85 -21.00
C LEU A 737 2.99 17.67 -21.91
N PHE A 738 3.42 17.95 -23.14
CA PHE A 738 3.57 16.95 -24.18
C PHE A 738 5.01 16.94 -24.68
N ALA A 739 5.77 15.92 -24.32
CA ALA A 739 7.13 15.75 -24.85
C ALA A 739 7.11 14.92 -26.12
N THR A 740 7.88 15.32 -27.10
CA THR A 740 7.94 14.68 -28.41
C THR A 740 9.32 14.79 -29.06
N HIS A 741 9.57 13.86 -30.00
CA HIS A 741 10.70 13.94 -30.94
C HIS A 741 10.26 14.44 -32.31
N TYR A 742 8.97 14.50 -32.56
CA TYR A 742 8.43 14.99 -33.83
C TYR A 742 8.53 16.49 -33.84
N HIS A 743 9.48 17.04 -34.60
CA HIS A 743 9.70 18.49 -34.76
C HIS A 743 8.53 19.15 -35.45
N GLU A 744 7.84 18.42 -36.31
CA GLU A 744 6.68 18.87 -37.08
C GLU A 744 5.54 19.33 -36.15
N LEU A 745 5.42 18.74 -34.98
CA LEU A 745 4.38 19.13 -34.00
C LEU A 745 4.62 20.57 -33.47
N THR A 746 5.80 21.13 -33.62
CA THR A 746 6.05 22.50 -33.22
C THR A 746 5.31 23.54 -34.09
N GLU A 747 4.88 23.15 -35.28
CA GLU A 747 4.07 24.02 -36.15
C GLU A 747 2.67 24.28 -35.58
N LEU A 748 2.23 23.45 -34.59
CA LEU A 748 0.94 23.64 -33.93
C LEU A 748 0.86 24.95 -33.10
N GLU A 749 2.00 25.50 -32.66
CA GLU A 749 2.05 26.85 -32.12
C GLU A 749 1.79 27.88 -33.24
N GLY A 750 0.69 28.49 -33.24
CA GLY A 750 0.22 29.41 -34.31
C GLY A 750 -0.96 28.84 -35.09
N ARG A 751 -1.14 27.50 -35.15
CA ARG A 751 -2.32 26.91 -35.75
C ARG A 751 -3.42 26.63 -34.69
N LEU A 752 -3.02 26.26 -33.48
CA LEU A 752 -3.94 25.97 -32.41
C LEU A 752 -3.85 26.98 -31.26
N SER A 753 -5.03 27.39 -30.77
CA SER A 753 -5.10 28.31 -29.64
C SER A 753 -4.65 27.63 -28.35
N GLY A 754 -3.84 28.29 -27.55
CA GLY A 754 -3.36 27.80 -26.25
C GLY A 754 -2.19 26.84 -26.32
N VAL A 755 -1.59 26.60 -27.49
CA VAL A 755 -0.39 25.78 -27.67
C VAL A 755 0.88 26.61 -27.65
N LYS A 756 1.90 26.19 -26.95
CA LYS A 756 3.22 26.83 -26.85
C LYS A 756 4.34 25.82 -26.94
N ASN A 757 5.39 26.17 -27.64
CA ASN A 757 6.60 25.39 -27.77
C ASN A 757 7.66 25.75 -26.74
N TYR A 758 8.23 24.73 -26.13
CA TYR A 758 9.37 24.83 -25.24
C TYR A 758 10.42 23.79 -25.63
N ARG A 759 11.67 24.09 -25.31
CA ARG A 759 12.79 23.17 -25.54
C ARG A 759 13.70 23.10 -24.35
N ILE A 760 14.43 21.99 -24.23
CA ILE A 760 15.57 21.92 -23.31
C ILE A 760 16.76 22.61 -23.93
N SER A 761 17.36 23.51 -23.15
CA SER A 761 18.57 24.24 -23.58
C SER A 761 19.77 23.30 -23.59
N VAL A 762 20.45 23.29 -24.73
CA VAL A 762 21.68 22.53 -24.97
C VAL A 762 22.78 23.52 -25.37
N LYS A 763 23.98 23.36 -24.83
CA LYS A 763 25.16 24.13 -25.25
C LYS A 763 26.06 23.22 -26.08
N GLU A 764 26.32 23.63 -27.32
CA GLU A 764 27.27 22.97 -28.20
C GLU A 764 28.68 23.55 -27.93
N ILE A 765 29.65 22.68 -27.67
CA ILE A 765 31.06 23.04 -27.50
C ILE A 765 31.87 22.18 -28.47
N GLY A 766 32.12 22.71 -29.69
CA GLY A 766 32.67 21.93 -30.77
C GLY A 766 31.77 20.74 -31.13
N ASP A 767 32.30 19.55 -31.10
CA ASP A 767 31.59 18.29 -31.44
C ASP A 767 30.91 17.61 -30.22
N ASN A 768 30.93 18.28 -29.04
CA ASN A 768 30.33 17.80 -27.80
C ASN A 768 29.13 18.64 -27.40
N ILE A 769 28.18 18.03 -26.73
CA ILE A 769 26.99 18.72 -26.18
C ILE A 769 27.00 18.67 -24.66
N ILE A 770 26.58 19.78 -24.05
CA ILE A 770 26.31 19.86 -22.62
C ILE A 770 24.83 20.15 -22.44
N PHE A 771 24.13 19.25 -21.73
CA PHE A 771 22.75 19.48 -21.37
C PHE A 771 22.65 20.46 -20.20
N LEU A 772 22.15 21.67 -20.44
CA LEU A 772 21.96 22.69 -19.41
C LEU A 772 20.76 22.36 -18.50
N ARG A 773 19.91 21.41 -18.89
CA ARG A 773 18.70 21.00 -18.17
C ARG A 773 17.72 22.12 -17.86
N LYS A 774 17.83 23.24 -18.60
CA LYS A 774 16.97 24.43 -18.48
C LYS A 774 15.92 24.43 -19.59
N ILE A 775 14.67 24.57 -19.21
CA ILE A 775 13.53 24.67 -20.13
C ILE A 775 13.41 26.13 -20.56
N VAL A 776 13.40 26.37 -21.89
CA VAL A 776 13.29 27.68 -22.49
C VAL A 776 12.22 27.66 -23.57
N ARG A 777 11.61 28.81 -23.87
CA ARG A 777 10.59 28.94 -24.90
C ARG A 777 11.20 28.79 -26.30
N GLY A 778 10.43 28.21 -27.21
CA GLY A 778 10.79 27.96 -28.62
C GLY A 778 10.93 26.47 -28.92
N GLY A 779 10.90 26.12 -30.21
CA GLY A 779 11.12 24.74 -30.68
C GLY A 779 12.62 24.41 -30.75
N ALA A 780 12.98 23.14 -30.81
CA ALA A 780 14.32 22.67 -31.11
C ALA A 780 14.42 22.44 -32.64
N ASP A 781 15.40 23.07 -33.25
CA ASP A 781 15.57 23.00 -34.71
C ASP A 781 16.45 21.82 -35.16
N LYS A 782 17.12 21.13 -34.22
CA LYS A 782 18.02 20.01 -34.49
C LYS A 782 17.73 18.81 -33.57
N SER A 783 17.91 17.62 -34.13
CA SER A 783 17.98 16.39 -33.34
C SER A 783 19.41 16.16 -32.85
N PHE A 784 19.56 15.68 -31.60
CA PHE A 784 20.86 15.40 -30.98
C PHE A 784 21.12 13.91 -30.79
N GLY A 785 20.42 13.03 -31.52
CA GLY A 785 20.49 11.58 -31.34
C GLY A 785 21.92 11.03 -31.55
N ILE A 786 22.64 11.52 -32.56
CA ILE A 786 24.01 11.10 -32.86
C ILE A 786 24.99 11.53 -31.77
N GLN A 787 24.83 12.74 -31.22
CA GLN A 787 25.62 13.26 -30.11
C GLN A 787 25.39 12.44 -28.82
N VAL A 788 24.15 12.06 -28.55
CA VAL A 788 23.80 11.18 -27.42
C VAL A 788 24.44 9.79 -27.62
N ALA A 789 24.40 9.24 -28.83
CA ALA A 789 25.05 7.98 -29.17
C ALA A 789 26.58 8.04 -28.95
N LYS A 790 27.22 9.17 -29.28
CA LYS A 790 28.64 9.42 -28.97
C LYS A 790 28.89 9.43 -27.45
N LEU A 791 28.06 10.11 -26.69
CA LEU A 791 28.15 10.14 -25.21
C LEU A 791 27.93 8.77 -24.58
N ALA A 792 27.13 7.91 -25.20
CA ALA A 792 26.90 6.52 -24.78
C ALA A 792 28.07 5.57 -25.10
N GLY A 793 29.10 6.07 -25.80
CA GLY A 793 30.31 5.31 -26.10
C GLY A 793 30.27 4.47 -27.38
N LEU A 794 29.40 4.79 -28.36
CA LEU A 794 29.40 4.12 -29.65
C LEU A 794 30.72 4.40 -30.39
N PRO A 795 31.23 3.44 -31.19
CA PRO A 795 32.48 3.57 -31.95
C PRO A 795 32.51 4.84 -32.84
N ALA A 796 33.63 5.55 -32.86
CA ALA A 796 33.76 6.82 -33.58
C ALA A 796 33.48 6.70 -35.11
N ALA A 797 33.91 5.62 -35.74
CA ALA A 797 33.63 5.38 -37.16
C ALA A 797 32.13 5.22 -37.47
N LEU A 798 31.36 4.62 -36.56
CA LEU A 798 29.90 4.50 -36.67
C LEU A 798 29.22 5.86 -36.52
N ILE A 799 29.70 6.68 -35.59
CA ILE A 799 29.18 8.04 -35.36
C ILE A 799 29.43 8.91 -36.61
N GLU A 800 30.62 8.83 -37.22
CA GLU A 800 30.96 9.59 -38.43
C GLU A 800 30.08 9.19 -39.60
N ARG A 801 29.89 7.86 -39.81
CA ARG A 801 28.99 7.38 -40.85
C ARG A 801 27.53 7.81 -40.61
N ALA A 802 27.05 7.78 -39.33
CA ALA A 802 25.72 8.25 -38.98
C ALA A 802 25.52 9.74 -39.29
N LYS A 803 26.51 10.59 -39.04
CA LYS A 803 26.50 12.03 -39.42
C LYS A 803 26.34 12.20 -40.91
N ASN A 804 27.09 11.44 -41.70
CA ASN A 804 27.04 11.53 -43.16
C ASN A 804 25.68 11.10 -43.71
N ILE A 805 25.12 10.02 -43.19
CA ILE A 805 23.76 9.57 -43.55
C ILE A 805 22.69 10.61 -43.17
N LEU A 806 22.79 11.19 -41.97
CA LEU A 806 21.86 12.23 -41.54
C LEU A 806 21.89 13.43 -42.49
N SER A 807 23.09 13.92 -42.89
CA SER A 807 23.22 15.03 -43.81
C SER A 807 22.64 14.73 -45.20
N GLU A 808 22.81 13.49 -45.71
CA GLU A 808 22.19 13.01 -46.95
C GLU A 808 20.65 13.04 -46.88
N LEU A 809 20.09 12.56 -45.77
CA LEU A 809 18.64 12.55 -45.55
C LEU A 809 18.05 13.93 -45.39
N GLU A 810 18.67 14.83 -44.61
CA GLU A 810 18.24 16.23 -44.47
C GLU A 810 18.29 17.00 -45.80
N ALA A 811 19.31 16.76 -46.62
CA ALA A 811 19.41 17.37 -47.97
C ALA A 811 18.30 16.85 -48.91
N SER A 812 17.87 15.60 -48.80
CA SER A 812 16.77 15.07 -49.61
C SER A 812 15.42 15.62 -49.16
N ASP A 813 15.20 15.85 -47.88
CA ASP A 813 13.96 16.44 -47.33
C ASP A 813 13.83 17.94 -47.69
N ILE A 814 14.93 18.71 -47.64
CA ILE A 814 14.94 20.12 -48.05
C ILE A 814 14.56 20.24 -49.52
N ASN A 815 15.03 19.37 -50.38
CA ASN A 815 14.66 19.33 -51.79
C ASN A 815 13.17 19.03 -51.99
N ASN A 816 12.59 18.17 -51.19
CA ASN A 816 11.14 17.84 -51.21
C ASN A 816 10.30 19.01 -50.65
N ALA A 817 10.73 19.70 -49.59
CA ALA A 817 10.07 20.84 -49.02
C ALA A 817 10.11 22.06 -50.01
N SER A 818 11.24 22.29 -50.69
CA SER A 818 11.35 23.34 -51.71
C SER A 818 10.44 23.11 -52.92
N ARG A 819 10.17 21.86 -53.23
CA ARG A 819 9.19 21.50 -54.30
C ARG A 819 7.72 21.72 -53.83
N ARG A 820 7.43 21.50 -52.56
CA ARG A 820 6.10 21.79 -51.99
C ARG A 820 5.80 23.27 -51.88
N VAL A 821 6.77 24.11 -51.47
CA VAL A 821 6.62 25.58 -51.35
C VAL A 821 6.44 26.21 -52.72
N LYS A 822 6.98 25.63 -53.81
CA LYS A 822 6.71 26.11 -55.17
C LYS A 822 5.36 25.72 -55.67
N ALA A 823 4.64 24.77 -55.04
CA ALA A 823 3.31 24.35 -55.45
C ALA A 823 2.19 25.13 -54.72
N GLU A 824 2.46 25.84 -53.62
CA GLU A 824 1.43 26.53 -52.81
C GLU A 824 1.25 28.02 -53.05
N ASP A 825 2.14 28.70 -53.87
CA ASP A 825 1.97 30.10 -54.21
C ASP A 825 1.39 30.29 -55.60
N LYS A 826 0.12 29.96 -55.77
CA LYS A 826 -0.74 30.56 -56.85
C LYS A 826 -2.15 30.77 -56.30
N PRO A 827 -2.59 32.06 -56.28
CA PRO A 827 -3.97 32.38 -55.93
C PRO A 827 -4.90 31.88 -57.04
N THR A 828 -6.01 31.29 -56.61
CA THR A 828 -7.14 30.87 -57.45
C THR A 828 -7.71 32.08 -58.17
N GLN A 829 -7.38 32.25 -59.46
CA GLN A 829 -8.12 33.09 -60.37
C GLN A 829 -8.51 32.25 -61.57
N MET A 830 -9.84 32.01 -61.69
CA MET A 830 -10.43 31.50 -62.89
C MET A 830 -10.12 32.46 -64.06
N SER A 831 -9.45 31.97 -65.10
CA SER A 831 -9.62 32.50 -66.43
C SER A 831 -9.44 31.38 -67.45
N MET A 832 -10.34 31.38 -68.36
CA MET A 832 -10.42 30.44 -69.50
C MET A 832 -9.34 30.71 -70.55
N ILE A 833 -8.93 29.61 -71.23
CA ILE A 833 -8.36 29.49 -72.58
C ILE A 833 -6.90 29.87 -72.77
N GLY A 834 -6.17 28.86 -73.28
CA GLY A 834 -4.89 29.04 -73.99
C GLY A 834 -4.08 27.75 -74.06
N GLU A 835 -4.20 27.05 -75.16
CA GLU A 835 -3.44 25.88 -75.61
C GLU A 835 -1.94 26.05 -75.46
N THR A 836 -1.25 25.06 -74.88
CA THR A 836 -0.02 24.44 -75.41
C THR A 836 0.48 23.39 -74.40
N GLY A 837 0.38 22.14 -74.73
CA GLY A 837 0.83 20.99 -73.95
C GLY A 837 0.34 19.67 -74.51
N ALA A 838 0.11 19.58 -75.77
CA ALA A 838 -0.51 18.41 -76.43
C ALA A 838 0.39 17.15 -76.45
N ASP A 839 1.71 17.28 -76.32
CA ASP A 839 2.60 16.14 -76.49
C ASP A 839 2.72 15.23 -75.27
N ALA A 840 2.69 15.75 -74.05
CA ALA A 840 2.88 14.95 -72.84
C ALA A 840 1.62 14.12 -72.47
N ASP A 841 0.45 14.70 -72.71
CA ASP A 841 -0.83 14.02 -72.43
C ASP A 841 -1.13 12.91 -73.47
N GLU A 842 -0.71 13.10 -74.72
CA GLU A 842 -0.87 12.07 -75.77
C GLU A 842 0.05 10.87 -75.54
N VAL A 843 1.28 11.09 -75.09
CA VAL A 843 2.19 9.99 -74.65
C VAL A 843 1.70 9.26 -73.42
N CYS A 844 1.13 9.98 -72.44
CA CYS A 844 0.58 9.35 -71.26
C CYS A 844 -0.71 8.55 -71.64
N ALA A 845 -1.58 9.07 -72.44
CA ALA A 845 -2.75 8.35 -72.97
C ALA A 845 -2.36 7.11 -73.74
N GLY A 846 -1.31 7.21 -74.59
CA GLY A 846 -0.73 6.06 -75.33
C GLY A 846 -0.23 4.93 -74.36
N VAL A 847 0.48 5.31 -73.29
CA VAL A 847 1.01 4.36 -72.31
C VAL A 847 -0.12 3.70 -71.52
N ILE A 848 -1.15 4.41 -71.17
CA ILE A 848 -2.37 3.87 -70.49
C ILE A 848 -3.10 2.92 -71.39
N ALA A 849 -3.28 3.24 -72.71
CA ALA A 849 -3.94 2.38 -73.65
C ALA A 849 -3.12 1.09 -73.96
N GLU A 850 -1.81 1.13 -73.86
CA GLU A 850 -0.93 -0.04 -74.03
C GLU A 850 -0.98 -0.90 -72.78
N LEU A 851 -0.97 -0.32 -71.55
CA LEU A 851 -1.16 -1.04 -70.31
C LEU A 851 -2.51 -1.74 -70.24
N ALA A 852 -3.59 -1.08 -70.71
CA ALA A 852 -4.94 -1.64 -70.70
C ALA A 852 -5.11 -2.84 -71.68
N LYS A 853 -4.20 -3.00 -72.67
CA LYS A 853 -4.20 -4.11 -73.62
C LYS A 853 -3.24 -5.26 -73.23
N MET A 854 -2.48 -5.10 -72.20
CA MET A 854 -1.53 -6.11 -71.71
C MET A 854 -2.27 -7.17 -70.88
N ASP A 855 -2.11 -8.41 -71.24
CA ASP A 855 -2.60 -9.57 -70.48
C ASP A 855 -1.48 -10.08 -69.57
N ALA A 856 -1.41 -9.57 -68.35
CA ALA A 856 -0.36 -9.87 -67.38
C ALA A 856 -0.26 -11.39 -67.06
N ASP A 857 -1.37 -12.13 -67.18
CA ASP A 857 -1.42 -13.57 -66.86
C ASP A 857 -0.78 -14.45 -67.94
N ARG A 858 -0.49 -13.89 -69.12
CA ARG A 858 0.15 -14.58 -70.26
C ARG A 858 1.58 -14.19 -70.51
N MET A 859 2.13 -13.28 -69.67
CA MET A 859 3.52 -12.80 -69.78
C MET A 859 4.43 -13.52 -68.79
N THR A 860 5.64 -13.82 -69.24
CA THR A 860 6.68 -14.24 -68.30
C THR A 860 7.16 -13.08 -67.41
N PRO A 861 7.71 -13.34 -66.21
CA PRO A 861 8.19 -12.25 -65.32
C PRO A 861 9.25 -11.34 -65.98
N MET A 862 10.07 -11.88 -66.87
CA MET A 862 11.09 -11.10 -67.60
C MET A 862 10.49 -10.22 -68.69
N GLU A 863 9.47 -10.67 -69.42
CA GLU A 863 8.75 -9.88 -70.38
C GLU A 863 7.94 -8.75 -69.72
N ALA A 864 7.28 -9.05 -68.59
CA ALA A 864 6.57 -8.03 -67.84
C ALA A 864 7.52 -6.92 -67.30
N LEU A 865 8.71 -7.31 -66.79
CA LEU A 865 9.70 -6.37 -66.29
C LEU A 865 10.29 -5.52 -67.44
N SER A 866 10.61 -6.13 -68.58
CA SER A 866 11.09 -5.40 -69.76
C SER A 866 10.09 -4.39 -70.27
N LYS A 867 8.79 -4.77 -70.33
CA LYS A 867 7.74 -3.88 -70.79
C LYS A 867 7.44 -2.75 -69.83
N LEU A 868 7.50 -2.99 -68.55
CA LEU A 868 7.40 -1.94 -67.52
C LEU A 868 8.53 -0.95 -67.61
N TYR A 869 9.78 -1.41 -67.91
CA TYR A 869 10.93 -0.55 -68.10
C TYR A 869 10.80 0.33 -69.31
N GLU A 870 10.31 -0.24 -70.44
CA GLU A 870 10.01 0.50 -71.69
C GLU A 870 8.99 1.59 -71.48
N LEU A 871 7.83 1.24 -70.87
CA LEU A 871 6.75 2.20 -70.62
C LEU A 871 7.20 3.29 -69.62
N SER A 872 7.92 2.94 -68.56
CA SER A 872 8.47 3.90 -67.61
C SER A 872 9.45 4.86 -68.24
N SER A 873 10.30 4.40 -69.15
CA SER A 873 11.25 5.24 -69.88
C SER A 873 10.57 6.24 -70.80
N ARG A 874 9.50 5.81 -71.49
CA ARG A 874 8.69 6.69 -72.35
C ARG A 874 8.01 7.79 -71.58
N VAL A 875 7.44 7.49 -70.40
CA VAL A 875 6.84 8.49 -69.51
C VAL A 875 7.91 9.47 -68.94
N LYS A 876 9.12 8.98 -68.61
CA LYS A 876 10.20 9.84 -68.19
C LYS A 876 10.70 10.81 -69.22
N ILE A 877 10.80 10.36 -70.47
CA ILE A 877 11.21 11.21 -71.63
C ILE A 877 10.14 12.23 -71.95
N ALA A 878 8.86 11.90 -71.83
CA ALA A 878 7.78 12.86 -72.05
C ALA A 878 7.59 13.91 -70.93
N LYS A 879 8.20 13.66 -69.77
CA LYS A 879 8.21 14.56 -68.60
C LYS A 879 9.50 15.39 -68.50
N SER A 880 10.52 15.06 -69.20
CA SER A 880 11.76 15.83 -69.28
C SER A 880 11.68 16.87 -70.40
#